data_cd9b57c211181ade0f73a63d838700c4
#
_entry.id   cd9b57c211181ade0f73a63d838700c4
#
_cell.length_a   1.000
_cell.length_b   1.000
_cell.length_c   1.000
_cell.angle_alpha   90.00
_cell.angle_beta   90.00
_cell.angle_gamma   90.00
#
_symmetry.space_group_name_H-M   'P 1'
#
loop_
_entity.id
_entity.type
_entity.pdbx_description
1 polymer ?
#
loop_
_entity_poly.entity_id
_entity_poly.type
_entity_poly.pdbx_seq_one_letter_code
_entity_poly.pdbx_strand_id
1 'polypeptide(L)'
;FPTRRSSDLFWETYTAREVLPAMQSADAKLRVILAEGTTADTDTIEAVLTEATPVEKKTVSAADSLAAALKGDVTAEDKSAANMEEIKKQYPLLSILQLNSSGQGPVIGYANYKDTADINKYLAMPEIKADLPKDLRLKWGVSPSEFDKKGQTFELYAIKSTERNGKAPLEGDVVTDAKDEFDQYSKPAVSMTMNSDGARRWAQLTKQNIGRSIAIVLDNYVYSAPNVNSEITGGRSQITGHFTPEQAKDLANVLKSGKMPAPAHIVQEDIVGPSLGQESINAGIFSFVVALILLMIYMCSMYGFIPGMVANCALILNFFFTLGILSSFQAALTMSGIAGMVLSLGMAVDANVLIYERTKEELRAGKGVKKALADGYSNAFSAIFDSNLTSIITGIILFNFGTGPIRGFATTLIIGILVSFFTAVFITRIVYEHFMNKDKWLNLTFTTKISKNLMTNTHFDFMGTNKKSLIIVSAIIVVCIGSFAIRGLSQSIDFTGGRNFKVQFENPVEPEQVRELISSKFGDANVSVIAIGTDKKTVRISTNYRIEDEGNNVDSEIESYLYETLKPVLTQNITLETFIDRDNHTGGSIVSSQKVGPSIADDIKTGAIYSVVLALLAIGLYILLRFRNIAYSIGSIVALSCDTIMIIGAYSLFWGILPFSLEIDQTFIGAILTAIGYSINDKVVIFDRVREFFGLYPKRDKRVLFNDSLNTTLARTINTSLSTLIVLLCIFILGGDSIRSFAFAMILGVVIGTLSSLFIASPIAYNMMKNKKVVVPATEE
;
A
#
# COMPACT_ATOMS: atom_id res chain seq x y z
N PHE A 1 8.87 4.80 12.64
CA PHE A 1 9.08 6.25 12.92
C PHE A 1 8.22 6.65 14.10
N PRO A 2 8.79 7.32 15.11
CA PRO A 2 8.02 7.75 16.27
C PRO A 2 7.00 8.83 15.89
N THR A 3 5.77 8.65 16.35
CA THR A 3 4.58 9.41 15.93
C THR A 3 4.25 10.65 16.78
N ARG A 4 5.07 11.00 17.79
CA ARG A 4 4.83 12.18 18.65
C ARG A 4 6.06 13.02 18.87
N ARG A 5 5.82 14.34 18.94
CA ARG A 5 6.76 15.36 19.34
C ARG A 5 7.59 14.94 20.54
N SER A 6 8.87 14.87 20.40
CA SER A 6 9.72 15.29 21.48
C SER A 6 10.86 16.11 20.90
N SER A 7 10.81 17.38 21.15
CA SER A 7 11.98 18.28 21.04
C SER A 7 12.95 18.01 22.19
N ASP A 8 12.57 17.11 23.08
CA ASP A 8 13.21 16.84 24.36
C ASP A 8 14.31 15.80 24.14
N LEU A 9 15.56 16.23 24.01
CA LEU A 9 16.63 15.29 23.73
C LEU A 9 17.49 14.96 24.95
N PHE A 10 17.99 15.96 25.67
CA PHE A 10 18.93 15.74 26.76
C PHE A 10 18.34 16.15 28.11
N TRP A 11 18.18 15.16 28.99
CA TRP A 11 17.58 15.34 30.29
C TRP A 11 18.52 14.98 31.42
N GLU A 12 18.47 15.71 32.49
CA GLU A 12 19.08 15.32 33.75
C GLU A 12 18.34 14.09 34.32
N THR A 13 19.06 13.27 35.09
CA THR A 13 18.48 12.06 35.70
C THR A 13 18.61 12.11 37.22
N TYR A 14 17.67 11.45 37.87
CA TYR A 14 17.81 11.03 39.27
C TYR A 14 18.65 9.74 39.33
N THR A 15 19.29 9.52 40.45
CA THR A 15 19.82 8.21 40.76
C THR A 15 18.71 7.33 41.35
N ALA A 16 18.79 6.00 41.16
CA ALA A 16 17.80 5.09 41.73
C ALA A 16 17.67 5.25 43.25
N ARG A 17 18.80 5.52 43.93
CA ARG A 17 18.82 5.74 45.39
C ARG A 17 17.99 6.93 45.86
N GLU A 18 17.87 7.99 45.04
CA GLU A 18 17.11 9.19 45.39
C GLU A 18 15.58 8.95 45.27
N VAL A 19 15.14 8.02 44.38
CA VAL A 19 13.73 7.78 44.07
C VAL A 19 13.17 6.53 44.80
N LEU A 20 14.00 5.59 45.19
CA LEU A 20 13.59 4.36 45.86
C LEU A 20 12.63 4.57 47.06
N PRO A 21 12.88 5.53 47.99
CA PRO A 21 11.97 5.74 49.11
C PRO A 21 10.56 6.19 48.66
N ALA A 22 10.47 7.03 47.61
CA ALA A 22 9.21 7.48 47.07
C ALA A 22 8.46 6.33 46.38
N MET A 23 9.13 5.43 45.70
CA MET A 23 8.53 4.24 45.08
C MET A 23 7.98 3.26 46.11
N GLN A 24 8.68 3.08 47.26
CA GLN A 24 8.18 2.28 48.35
C GLN A 24 6.96 2.87 49.03
N SER A 25 6.94 4.20 49.22
CA SER A 25 5.75 4.93 49.73
C SER A 25 4.58 4.79 48.76
N ALA A 26 4.83 4.87 47.44
CA ALA A 26 3.82 4.70 46.41
C ALA A 26 3.18 3.30 46.42
N ASP A 27 3.99 2.24 46.62
CA ASP A 27 3.46 0.87 46.74
C ASP A 27 2.61 0.68 48.00
N ALA A 28 3.04 1.24 49.16
CA ALA A 28 2.26 1.20 50.41
C ALA A 28 0.89 1.90 50.27
N LYS A 29 0.87 3.04 49.62
CA LYS A 29 -0.44 3.76 49.35
C LYS A 29 -1.30 3.02 48.34
N LEU A 30 -0.70 2.47 47.28
CA LEU A 30 -1.46 1.72 46.28
C LEU A 30 -2.15 0.50 46.89
N ARG A 31 -1.48 -0.16 47.88
CA ARG A 31 -2.10 -1.25 48.63
C ARG A 31 -3.34 -0.82 49.38
N VAL A 32 -3.34 0.36 49.99
CA VAL A 32 -4.54 0.93 50.70
C VAL A 32 -5.64 1.23 49.72
N ILE A 33 -5.34 1.90 48.62
CA ILE A 33 -6.33 2.30 47.59
C ILE A 33 -6.99 1.07 46.96
N LEU A 34 -6.23 0.02 46.67
CA LEU A 34 -6.75 -1.23 46.08
C LEU A 34 -7.56 -2.05 47.10
N ALA A 35 -7.22 -1.97 48.39
CA ALA A 35 -8.00 -2.61 49.46
C ALA A 35 -9.33 -1.90 49.69
N GLU A 36 -9.39 -0.58 49.61
CA GLU A 36 -10.64 0.23 49.76
C GLU A 36 -11.59 0.05 48.56
N GLY A 37 -11.06 -0.21 47.35
CA GLY A 37 -11.87 -0.51 46.17
C GLY A 37 -12.63 -1.84 46.20
N THR A 38 -12.34 -2.70 47.20
CA THR A 38 -12.94 -4.04 47.34
C THR A 38 -14.01 -4.13 48.46
N THR A 39 -14.17 -3.09 49.30
CA THR A 39 -15.14 -3.06 50.38
C THR A 39 -15.81 -1.71 50.43
N ALA A 40 -17.07 -1.65 49.97
CA ALA A 40 -17.96 -0.54 50.25
C ALA A 40 -18.46 -0.71 51.70
N ASP A 41 -17.76 -0.18 52.70
CA ASP A 41 -18.26 0.15 54.03
C ASP A 41 -17.28 1.12 54.73
N THR A 42 -17.84 2.26 55.15
CA THR A 42 -17.19 3.54 55.47
C THR A 42 -16.63 3.66 56.91
N ASP A 43 -16.55 2.56 57.69
CA ASP A 43 -16.25 2.65 59.13
C ASP A 43 -14.87 2.15 59.60
N THR A 44 -13.93 1.87 58.69
CA THR A 44 -12.63 1.26 59.11
C THR A 44 -11.42 2.19 58.95
N ILE A 45 -11.63 3.46 58.55
CA ILE A 45 -10.52 4.38 58.21
C ILE A 45 -9.79 4.93 59.49
N GLU A 46 -10.45 5.04 60.63
CA GLU A 46 -9.83 5.59 61.86
C GLU A 46 -8.98 4.57 62.63
N ALA A 47 -9.18 3.28 62.45
CA ALA A 47 -8.50 2.26 63.22
C ALA A 47 -7.08 1.89 62.73
N VAL A 48 -6.78 2.14 61.43
CA VAL A 48 -5.48 1.75 60.84
C VAL A 48 -4.43 2.85 60.94
N LEU A 49 -4.84 4.10 61.20
CA LEU A 49 -3.93 5.24 61.37
C LEU A 49 -3.38 5.41 62.81
N THR A 50 -3.86 4.67 63.79
CA THR A 50 -3.49 4.83 65.22
C THR A 50 -2.53 3.75 65.76
N GLU A 51 -2.15 2.74 64.96
CA GLU A 51 -1.19 1.69 65.39
C GLU A 51 0.17 1.77 64.68
N ALA A 52 0.74 2.93 64.54
CA ALA A 52 2.14 3.10 64.17
C ALA A 52 2.95 3.54 65.41
N THR A 53 3.15 2.66 66.35
CA THR A 53 4.19 2.84 67.35
C THR A 53 5.51 2.27 66.89
N PRO A 54 6.64 2.89 67.25
CA PRO A 54 7.97 2.60 66.65
C PRO A 54 8.56 1.29 67.18
N VAL A 55 8.71 0.32 66.29
CA VAL A 55 9.50 -0.86 66.60
C VAL A 55 10.95 -0.63 66.15
N GLU A 56 11.85 -0.85 67.09
CA GLU A 56 13.33 -0.72 66.99
C GLU A 56 13.96 -1.42 65.77
N LYS A 57 14.98 -0.77 65.28
CA LYS A 57 15.93 -1.21 64.29
C LYS A 57 16.32 -2.70 64.39
N LYS A 58 15.90 -3.48 63.42
CA LYS A 58 16.70 -4.55 62.80
C LYS A 58 16.62 -4.42 61.32
N THR A 59 17.67 -3.89 60.77
CA THR A 59 17.89 -3.78 59.31
C THR A 59 18.08 -5.18 58.74
N VAL A 60 16.99 -5.75 58.22
CA VAL A 60 17.03 -6.76 57.18
C VAL A 60 16.24 -6.13 56.02
N SER A 61 16.92 -5.88 54.93
CA SER A 61 16.36 -5.26 53.74
C SER A 61 15.17 -6.09 53.25
N ALA A 62 14.02 -5.44 53.05
CA ALA A 62 12.82 -6.06 52.44
C ALA A 62 13.14 -6.68 51.06
N ALA A 63 14.18 -6.19 50.42
CA ALA A 63 14.73 -6.75 49.17
C ALA A 63 15.39 -8.13 49.40
N ASP A 64 16.05 -8.36 50.55
CA ASP A 64 16.66 -9.63 50.86
C ASP A 64 15.64 -10.72 51.27
N SER A 65 14.51 -10.31 51.88
CA SER A 65 13.41 -11.21 52.18
C SER A 65 12.64 -11.63 50.93
N LEU A 66 12.47 -10.75 49.97
CA LEU A 66 11.85 -11.05 48.68
C LEU A 66 12.77 -11.92 47.80
N ALA A 67 14.07 -11.62 47.79
CA ALA A 67 15.08 -12.42 47.09
C ALA A 67 15.27 -13.84 47.71
N ALA A 68 15.04 -13.99 49.03
CA ALA A 68 15.05 -15.27 49.68
C ALA A 68 13.79 -16.11 49.41
N ALA A 69 12.61 -15.45 49.28
CA ALA A 69 11.36 -16.12 48.90
C ALA A 69 11.35 -16.61 47.44
N LEU A 70 12.09 -15.95 46.56
CA LEU A 70 12.22 -16.31 45.13
C LEU A 70 13.29 -17.38 44.86
N LYS A 71 14.14 -17.77 45.87
CA LYS A 71 15.18 -18.79 45.75
C LYS A 71 14.80 -20.17 46.31
N GLY A 72 13.59 -20.36 46.81
CA GLY A 72 13.09 -21.64 47.34
C GLY A 72 12.77 -22.63 46.23
N ASP A 73 13.51 -23.73 46.24
CA ASP A 73 13.42 -24.90 45.35
C ASP A 73 12.01 -25.51 45.29
N VAL A 74 11.52 -25.89 44.12
CA VAL A 74 10.11 -26.08 43.80
C VAL A 74 9.77 -27.46 43.27
N THR A 75 8.78 -28.06 43.86
CA THR A 75 7.88 -29.01 43.18
C THR A 75 6.45 -28.79 43.72
N ALA A 76 5.62 -28.04 42.97
CA ALA A 76 4.14 -28.13 42.90
C ALA A 76 3.52 -26.87 42.21
N GLU A 77 3.04 -27.04 40.99
CA GLU A 77 2.48 -25.99 40.15
C GLU A 77 1.18 -25.36 40.68
N ASP A 78 0.43 -26.02 41.53
CA ASP A 78 -0.86 -25.53 42.06
C ASP A 78 -0.76 -24.64 43.32
N LYS A 79 0.39 -24.59 43.99
CA LYS A 79 0.61 -23.66 45.13
C LYS A 79 1.23 -22.34 44.74
N SER A 80 1.77 -22.21 43.54
CA SER A 80 2.47 -21.01 43.10
C SER A 80 1.51 -19.88 42.69
N ALA A 81 0.34 -20.19 42.11
CA ALA A 81 -0.64 -19.19 41.66
C ALA A 81 -1.34 -18.48 42.85
N ALA A 82 -1.74 -19.23 43.88
CA ALA A 82 -2.34 -18.65 45.09
C ALA A 82 -1.35 -17.76 45.88
N ASN A 83 -0.08 -18.17 45.93
CA ASN A 83 0.98 -17.40 46.60
C ASN A 83 1.32 -16.12 45.82
N MET A 84 1.21 -16.14 44.47
CA MET A 84 1.47 -14.99 43.64
C MET A 84 0.33 -13.95 43.71
N GLU A 85 -0.93 -14.36 43.86
CA GLU A 85 -2.05 -13.45 44.10
C GLU A 85 -1.97 -12.78 45.49
N GLU A 86 -1.54 -13.47 46.51
CA GLU A 86 -1.29 -12.89 47.86
C GLU A 86 -0.15 -11.87 47.81
N ILE A 87 0.94 -12.15 47.09
CA ILE A 87 2.07 -11.23 46.90
C ILE A 87 1.61 -9.98 46.10
N LYS A 88 0.79 -10.14 45.09
CA LYS A 88 0.23 -9.02 44.33
C LYS A 88 -0.69 -8.15 45.18
N LYS A 89 -1.45 -8.70 46.10
CA LYS A 89 -2.27 -7.93 47.06
C LYS A 89 -1.42 -7.20 48.12
N GLN A 90 -0.30 -7.80 48.55
CA GLN A 90 0.56 -7.21 49.54
C GLN A 90 1.53 -6.16 48.99
N TYR A 91 1.98 -6.30 47.73
CA TYR A 91 2.92 -5.40 47.02
C TYR A 91 2.47 -5.17 45.60
N PRO A 92 1.40 -4.40 45.38
CA PRO A 92 0.78 -4.31 44.06
C PRO A 92 1.69 -3.71 42.98
N LEU A 93 2.55 -2.74 43.32
CA LEU A 93 3.49 -2.14 42.38
C LEU A 93 4.80 -2.94 42.34
N LEU A 94 5.33 -3.34 43.47
CA LEU A 94 6.62 -4.00 43.56
C LEU A 94 6.59 -5.48 43.11
N SER A 95 5.41 -6.09 43.00
CA SER A 95 5.25 -7.42 42.42
C SER A 95 5.44 -7.45 40.89
N ILE A 96 5.19 -6.35 40.22
CA ILE A 96 5.28 -6.20 38.75
C ILE A 96 6.46 -5.32 38.33
N LEU A 97 6.97 -4.44 39.23
CA LEU A 97 8.15 -3.61 39.01
C LEU A 97 9.30 -4.05 39.89
N GLN A 98 10.28 -4.70 39.36
CA GLN A 98 11.47 -5.14 40.04
C GLN A 98 12.45 -3.97 40.25
N LEU A 99 12.56 -3.45 41.49
CA LEU A 99 13.41 -2.29 41.76
C LEU A 99 14.89 -2.62 41.62
N ASN A 100 15.68 -1.65 41.16
CA ASN A 100 17.12 -1.73 41.08
C ASN A 100 17.76 -1.60 42.47
N SER A 101 18.15 -2.72 43.08
CA SER A 101 18.75 -2.79 44.42
C SER A 101 20.17 -2.18 44.48
N SER A 102 20.85 -1.97 43.35
CA SER A 102 22.20 -1.36 43.38
C SER A 102 22.16 0.12 43.77
N GLY A 103 21.03 0.79 43.61
CA GLY A 103 20.85 2.21 43.87
C GLY A 103 21.71 3.13 43.03
N GLN A 104 22.49 2.60 42.11
CA GLN A 104 23.35 3.35 41.20
C GLN A 104 22.69 3.54 39.81
N GLY A 105 23.02 4.64 39.15
CA GLY A 105 22.49 4.94 37.81
C GLY A 105 21.04 5.46 37.78
N PRO A 106 20.54 5.76 36.61
CA PRO A 106 19.23 6.36 36.41
C PRO A 106 18.06 5.35 36.27
N VAL A 107 18.37 4.06 36.18
CA VAL A 107 17.38 2.97 36.08
C VAL A 107 16.87 2.64 37.48
N ILE A 108 15.60 2.85 37.75
CA ILE A 108 14.96 2.60 39.02
C ILE A 108 14.38 1.19 39.16
N GLY A 109 14.07 0.55 38.04
CA GLY A 109 13.53 -0.81 38.06
C GLY A 109 13.36 -1.40 36.65
N TYR A 110 12.97 -2.66 36.67
CA TYR A 110 12.76 -3.49 35.48
C TYR A 110 11.35 -4.07 35.53
N ALA A 111 10.66 -4.10 34.39
CA ALA A 111 9.35 -4.72 34.30
C ALA A 111 9.13 -5.41 32.96
N ASN A 112 8.26 -6.42 32.95
CA ASN A 112 7.86 -7.07 31.72
C ASN A 112 7.02 -6.09 30.86
N TYR A 113 7.13 -6.16 29.54
CA TYR A 113 6.39 -5.28 28.64
C TYR A 113 4.87 -5.38 28.86
N LYS A 114 4.34 -6.52 29.30
CA LYS A 114 2.91 -6.73 29.60
C LYS A 114 2.43 -5.91 30.80
N ASP A 115 3.31 -5.68 31.76
CA ASP A 115 2.98 -5.00 33.02
C ASP A 115 3.21 -3.48 32.96
N THR A 116 3.85 -2.99 31.89
CA THR A 116 4.19 -1.56 31.74
C THR A 116 2.96 -0.64 31.73
N ALA A 117 1.85 -1.10 31.15
CA ALA A 117 0.58 -0.36 31.10
C ALA A 117 -0.02 -0.20 32.53
N ASP A 118 -0.04 -1.27 33.30
CA ASP A 118 -0.55 -1.26 34.69
C ASP A 118 0.35 -0.41 35.60
N ILE A 119 1.66 -0.51 35.46
CA ILE A 119 2.62 0.34 36.18
C ILE A 119 2.36 1.83 35.87
N ASN A 120 2.20 2.18 34.58
CA ASN A 120 1.90 3.54 34.18
C ASN A 120 0.57 4.03 34.76
N LYS A 121 -0.46 3.18 34.79
CA LYS A 121 -1.76 3.48 35.38
C LYS A 121 -1.67 3.76 36.87
N TYR A 122 -0.94 2.91 37.62
CA TYR A 122 -0.75 3.08 39.04
C TYR A 122 0.03 4.35 39.37
N LEU A 123 1.13 4.62 38.66
CA LEU A 123 1.96 5.81 38.85
C LEU A 123 1.29 7.12 38.36
N ALA A 124 0.24 7.04 37.55
CA ALA A 124 -0.55 8.19 37.11
C ALA A 124 -1.65 8.59 38.11
N MET A 125 -1.98 7.77 39.12
CA MET A 125 -3.00 8.07 40.12
C MET A 125 -2.63 9.34 40.87
N PRO A 126 -3.62 10.29 41.12
CA PRO A 126 -3.33 11.55 41.77
C PRO A 126 -2.73 11.41 43.17
N GLU A 127 -3.20 10.43 43.94
CA GLU A 127 -2.75 10.13 45.30
C GLU A 127 -1.31 9.65 45.36
N ILE A 128 -0.90 8.85 44.37
CA ILE A 128 0.49 8.34 44.25
C ILE A 128 1.41 9.43 43.69
N LYS A 129 0.93 10.18 42.72
CA LYS A 129 1.69 11.27 42.10
C LYS A 129 2.02 12.40 43.10
N ALA A 130 1.23 12.56 44.17
CA ALA A 130 1.48 13.53 45.24
C ALA A 130 2.71 13.20 46.08
N ASP A 131 3.09 11.93 46.21
CA ASP A 131 4.28 11.46 46.97
C ASP A 131 5.55 11.46 46.16
N LEU A 132 5.44 11.47 44.83
CA LEU A 132 6.56 11.55 43.95
C LEU A 132 7.10 12.97 43.85
N PRO A 133 8.41 13.18 43.68
CA PRO A 133 8.96 14.53 43.44
C PRO A 133 8.25 15.20 42.23
N LYS A 134 7.88 16.45 42.38
CA LYS A 134 7.11 17.19 41.33
C LYS A 134 7.83 17.29 39.99
N ASP A 135 9.14 17.28 40.03
CA ASP A 135 10.05 17.32 38.89
C ASP A 135 10.47 15.94 38.37
N LEU A 136 10.02 14.85 38.98
CA LEU A 136 10.26 13.49 38.53
C LEU A 136 9.34 13.16 37.31
N ARG A 137 9.97 12.62 36.26
CA ARG A 137 9.32 12.03 35.10
C ARG A 137 9.85 10.60 34.93
N LEU A 138 8.94 9.66 34.85
CA LEU A 138 9.28 8.25 34.63
C LEU A 138 9.11 7.92 33.16
N LYS A 139 10.13 7.29 32.56
CA LYS A 139 10.15 6.95 31.14
C LYS A 139 10.77 5.58 30.93
N TRP A 140 10.22 4.83 29.99
CA TRP A 140 10.71 3.49 29.64
C TRP A 140 11.86 3.56 28.63
N GLY A 141 12.76 2.59 28.70
CA GLY A 141 13.77 2.36 27.66
C GLY A 141 13.12 1.93 26.35
N VAL A 142 13.72 2.31 25.23
CA VAL A 142 13.23 1.94 23.87
C VAL A 142 13.57 0.48 23.55
N SER A 143 14.67 -0.02 24.09
CA SER A 143 15.15 -1.39 23.88
C SER A 143 14.95 -2.21 25.16
N PRO A 144 14.76 -3.54 25.03
CA PRO A 144 14.77 -4.43 26.19
C PRO A 144 16.11 -4.37 26.93
N SER A 145 16.06 -4.66 28.23
CA SER A 145 17.25 -4.69 29.06
C SER A 145 18.26 -5.73 28.57
N GLU A 146 19.54 -5.39 28.59
CA GLU A 146 20.65 -6.28 28.19
C GLU A 146 20.71 -7.58 28.98
N PHE A 147 20.13 -7.62 30.19
CA PHE A 147 20.11 -8.81 31.05
C PHE A 147 19.06 -9.84 30.64
N ASP A 148 18.10 -9.45 29.80
CA ASP A 148 17.01 -10.32 29.35
C ASP A 148 17.23 -10.88 27.94
N LYS A 149 17.66 -12.15 27.89
CA LYS A 149 17.85 -12.88 26.62
C LYS A 149 16.55 -13.09 25.81
N LYS A 150 15.40 -12.96 26.46
CA LYS A 150 14.07 -13.12 25.79
C LYS A 150 13.51 -11.82 25.23
N GLY A 151 14.13 -10.67 25.55
CA GLY A 151 13.72 -9.38 25.06
C GLY A 151 12.37 -8.87 25.58
N GLN A 152 11.92 -9.38 26.75
CA GLN A 152 10.60 -9.06 27.30
C GLN A 152 10.63 -8.05 28.46
N THR A 153 11.82 -7.74 28.98
CA THR A 153 12.00 -6.88 30.17
C THR A 153 12.53 -5.52 29.75
N PHE A 154 11.86 -4.45 30.18
CA PHE A 154 12.21 -3.06 29.88
C PHE A 154 12.66 -2.32 31.15
N GLU A 155 13.53 -1.34 30.96
CA GLU A 155 14.10 -0.51 32.02
C GLU A 155 13.26 0.75 32.25
N LEU A 156 12.94 1.06 33.51
CA LEU A 156 12.26 2.28 33.91
C LEU A 156 13.28 3.31 34.42
N TYR A 157 13.34 4.46 33.76
CA TYR A 157 14.28 5.55 34.04
C TYR A 157 13.63 6.68 34.81
N ALA A 158 14.38 7.26 35.75
CA ALA A 158 14.01 8.44 36.51
C ALA A 158 14.62 9.70 35.89
N ILE A 159 13.80 10.46 35.20
CA ILE A 159 14.19 11.70 34.54
C ILE A 159 13.84 12.89 35.43
N LYS A 160 14.74 13.90 35.47
CA LYS A 160 14.53 15.12 36.23
C LYS A 160 14.13 16.28 35.33
N SER A 161 12.96 16.87 35.56
CA SER A 161 12.46 18.03 34.83
C SER A 161 12.83 19.32 35.53
N THR A 162 13.98 19.90 35.19
CA THR A 162 14.54 21.06 35.88
C THR A 162 13.91 22.37 35.43
N GLU A 163 13.35 22.42 34.21
CA GLU A 163 12.75 23.63 33.67
C GLU A 163 11.26 23.78 34.04
N ARG A 164 10.86 25.04 34.37
CA ARG A 164 9.46 25.38 34.75
C ARG A 164 8.44 25.05 33.68
N ASN A 165 8.86 24.98 32.41
CA ASN A 165 7.99 24.68 31.26
C ASN A 165 7.84 23.17 30.99
N GLY A 166 8.47 22.30 31.80
CA GLY A 166 8.48 20.85 31.59
C GLY A 166 9.20 20.40 30.33
N LYS A 167 10.07 21.24 29.78
CA LYS A 167 10.90 20.95 28.61
C LYS A 167 12.28 20.40 29.04
N ALA A 168 12.96 19.78 28.07
CA ALA A 168 14.35 19.36 28.28
C ALA A 168 15.29 20.55 28.46
N PRO A 169 16.31 20.44 29.34
CA PRO A 169 17.34 21.47 29.45
C PRO A 169 18.07 21.75 28.13
N LEU A 170 18.16 20.77 27.25
CA LEU A 170 18.74 20.92 25.91
C LEU A 170 17.89 20.15 24.88
N GLU A 171 17.35 20.90 23.92
CA GLU A 171 16.53 20.34 22.82
C GLU A 171 17.43 19.85 21.67
N GLY A 172 16.87 19.03 20.76
CA GLY A 172 17.62 18.41 19.65
C GLY A 172 18.04 19.36 18.53
N ASP A 173 17.51 20.58 18.48
CA ASP A 173 17.82 21.60 17.48
C ASP A 173 19.28 22.12 17.54
N VAL A 174 19.97 21.83 18.63
CA VAL A 174 21.39 22.18 18.81
C VAL A 174 22.35 21.18 18.17
N VAL A 175 21.91 19.97 17.86
CA VAL A 175 22.73 18.94 17.20
C VAL A 175 22.82 19.23 15.70
N THR A 176 24.04 19.41 15.20
CA THR A 176 24.29 19.72 13.79
C THR A 176 24.67 18.49 12.98
N ASP A 177 25.34 17.51 13.59
CA ASP A 177 25.71 16.25 12.94
C ASP A 177 25.87 15.14 14.00
N ALA A 178 25.54 13.92 13.62
CA ALA A 178 25.78 12.73 14.41
C ALA A 178 26.11 11.54 13.49
N LYS A 179 27.07 10.72 13.91
CA LYS A 179 27.56 9.56 13.13
C LYS A 179 27.84 8.39 14.05
N ASP A 180 27.57 7.20 13.55
CA ASP A 180 28.04 5.96 14.15
C ASP A 180 29.53 5.78 13.82
N GLU A 181 30.32 5.49 14.85
CA GLU A 181 31.76 5.24 14.71
C GLU A 181 32.20 4.20 15.76
N PHE A 182 33.45 3.80 15.72
CA PHE A 182 34.01 2.91 16.72
C PHE A 182 34.87 3.68 17.71
N ASP A 183 34.76 3.31 18.99
CA ASP A 183 35.60 3.88 20.03
C ASP A 183 37.05 3.36 19.95
N GLN A 184 37.90 3.82 20.86
CA GLN A 184 39.32 3.42 20.94
C GLN A 184 39.51 1.90 21.20
N TYR A 185 38.45 1.23 21.61
CA TYR A 185 38.41 -0.22 21.91
C TYR A 185 37.67 -1.01 20.82
N SER A 186 37.44 -0.40 19.66
CA SER A 186 36.68 -0.99 18.55
C SER A 186 35.24 -1.40 18.92
N LYS A 187 34.66 -0.71 19.91
CA LYS A 187 33.24 -0.88 20.24
C LYS A 187 32.39 0.17 19.51
N PRO A 188 31.16 -0.17 19.08
CA PRO A 188 30.26 0.80 18.46
C PRO A 188 29.97 1.97 19.40
N ALA A 189 30.07 3.18 18.88
CA ALA A 189 29.85 4.43 19.59
C ALA A 189 29.17 5.43 18.68
N VAL A 190 28.62 6.51 19.23
CA VAL A 190 28.00 7.58 18.46
C VAL A 190 28.73 8.89 18.75
N SER A 191 29.24 9.51 17.71
CA SER A 191 29.82 10.84 17.78
C SER A 191 28.77 11.86 17.40
N MET A 192 28.67 12.95 18.17
CA MET A 192 27.74 14.04 17.88
C MET A 192 28.48 15.39 17.95
N THR A 193 28.00 16.33 17.12
CA THR A 193 28.50 17.70 17.06
C THR A 193 27.34 18.67 17.24
N MET A 194 27.55 19.69 18.08
CA MET A 194 26.55 20.73 18.35
C MET A 194 26.96 22.07 17.76
N ASN A 195 25.98 22.96 17.55
CA ASN A 195 26.22 24.34 17.20
C ASN A 195 26.83 25.12 18.40
N SER A 196 27.28 26.37 18.18
CA SER A 196 27.95 27.18 19.20
C SER A 196 27.09 27.47 20.44
N ASP A 197 25.80 27.57 20.30
CA ASP A 197 24.84 27.77 21.40
C ASP A 197 24.64 26.48 22.21
N GLY A 198 24.45 25.39 21.49
CA GLY A 198 24.38 24.05 22.07
C GLY A 198 25.66 23.69 22.83
N ALA A 199 26.84 23.97 22.28
CA ALA A 199 28.11 23.70 22.93
C ALA A 199 28.23 24.40 24.27
N ARG A 200 27.77 25.65 24.38
CA ARG A 200 27.79 26.41 25.66
C ARG A 200 26.84 25.79 26.70
N ARG A 201 25.62 25.49 26.29
CA ARG A 201 24.61 24.85 27.17
C ARG A 201 25.03 23.43 27.56
N TRP A 202 25.60 22.68 26.63
CA TRP A 202 26.10 21.33 26.88
C TRP A 202 27.26 21.31 27.88
N ALA A 203 28.21 22.29 27.77
CA ALA A 203 29.27 22.43 28.74
C ALA A 203 28.73 22.70 30.16
N GLN A 204 27.72 23.57 30.28
CA GLN A 204 27.08 23.85 31.55
C GLN A 204 26.33 22.60 32.11
N LEU A 205 25.56 21.91 31.26
CA LEU A 205 24.79 20.73 31.63
C LEU A 205 25.71 19.58 32.05
N THR A 206 26.78 19.31 31.31
CA THR A 206 27.76 18.28 31.63
C THR A 206 28.55 18.64 32.89
N LYS A 207 28.90 19.89 33.12
CA LYS A 207 29.56 20.34 34.34
C LYS A 207 28.72 20.10 35.61
N GLN A 208 27.40 20.36 35.52
CA GLN A 208 26.46 20.17 36.64
C GLN A 208 26.20 18.70 36.95
N ASN A 209 26.39 17.83 35.97
CA ASN A 209 26.06 16.40 36.05
C ASN A 209 27.30 15.48 36.00
N ILE A 210 28.48 15.97 36.36
CA ILE A 210 29.66 15.10 36.46
C ILE A 210 29.40 13.95 37.47
N GLY A 211 29.65 12.70 37.05
CA GLY A 211 29.35 11.51 37.79
C GLY A 211 27.90 11.07 37.82
N ARG A 212 27.03 11.79 37.12
CA ARG A 212 25.62 11.41 36.90
C ARG A 212 25.39 11.11 35.42
N SER A 213 24.25 10.50 35.12
CA SER A 213 23.85 10.22 33.74
C SER A 213 23.01 11.38 33.15
N ILE A 214 23.16 11.60 31.84
CA ILE A 214 22.26 12.44 31.06
C ILE A 214 21.49 11.52 30.14
N ALA A 215 20.15 11.50 30.25
CA ALA A 215 19.31 10.66 29.42
C ALA A 215 19.05 11.32 28.06
N ILE A 216 19.15 10.54 27.01
CA ILE A 216 18.75 10.89 25.65
C ILE A 216 17.35 10.34 25.46
N VAL A 217 16.38 11.25 25.42
CA VAL A 217 14.95 10.92 25.34
C VAL A 217 14.37 11.42 24.05
N LEU A 218 13.70 10.54 23.32
CA LEU A 218 12.93 10.89 22.14
C LEU A 218 11.57 10.18 22.20
N ASP A 219 10.51 10.88 21.82
CA ASP A 219 9.14 10.34 21.79
C ASP A 219 8.71 9.62 23.08
N ASN A 220 9.10 10.19 24.19
CA ASN A 220 8.77 9.66 25.52
C ASN A 220 9.52 8.38 25.96
N TYR A 221 10.48 7.89 25.17
CA TYR A 221 11.32 6.73 25.47
C TYR A 221 12.78 7.14 25.63
N VAL A 222 13.48 6.45 26.51
CA VAL A 222 14.92 6.64 26.72
C VAL A 222 15.70 5.75 25.77
N TYR A 223 16.50 6.36 24.90
CA TYR A 223 17.37 5.64 23.96
C TYR A 223 18.70 5.26 24.58
N SER A 224 19.23 6.13 25.43
CA SER A 224 20.47 5.87 26.17
C SER A 224 20.59 6.85 27.34
N ALA A 225 21.34 6.50 28.36
CA ALA A 225 21.62 7.35 29.51
C ALA A 225 23.09 7.25 29.93
N PRO A 226 24.04 7.78 29.10
CA PRO A 226 25.47 7.72 29.38
C PRO A 226 25.85 8.52 30.61
N ASN A 227 26.87 8.07 31.35
CA ASN A 227 27.45 8.79 32.46
C ASN A 227 28.36 9.93 31.95
N VAL A 228 28.31 11.06 32.64
CA VAL A 228 29.16 12.20 32.36
C VAL A 228 30.46 12.08 33.13
N ASN A 229 31.59 11.90 32.45
CA ASN A 229 32.88 11.75 33.06
C ASN A 229 33.58 13.09 33.35
N SER A 230 33.35 14.10 32.50
CA SER A 230 33.95 15.44 32.62
C SER A 230 33.11 16.50 31.91
N GLU A 231 33.42 17.78 32.19
CA GLU A 231 32.84 18.91 31.45
C GLU A 231 33.25 18.86 29.97
N ILE A 232 32.28 19.00 29.03
CA ILE A 232 32.51 18.95 27.59
C ILE A 232 32.32 20.36 26.99
N THR A 233 33.41 21.08 26.79
CA THR A 233 33.37 22.48 26.34
C THR A 233 33.34 22.67 24.84
N GLY A 234 33.74 21.64 24.05
CA GLY A 234 33.93 21.76 22.59
C GLY A 234 32.71 21.46 21.73
N GLY A 235 31.57 21.12 22.32
CA GLY A 235 30.34 20.77 21.57
C GLY A 235 30.45 19.49 20.75
N ARG A 236 31.54 18.73 20.88
CA ARG A 236 31.72 17.38 20.33
C ARG A 236 31.72 16.39 21.46
N SER A 237 30.89 15.36 21.31
CA SER A 237 30.75 14.31 22.34
C SER A 237 30.73 12.97 21.68
N GLN A 238 31.31 11.99 22.32
CA GLN A 238 31.23 10.59 21.97
C GLN A 238 30.39 9.87 23.02
N ILE A 239 29.32 9.24 22.57
CA ILE A 239 28.42 8.44 23.39
C ILE A 239 28.90 7.00 23.25
N THR A 240 29.45 6.46 24.33
CA THR A 240 29.94 5.08 24.41
C THR A 240 28.99 4.25 25.26
N GLY A 241 28.85 2.97 24.96
CA GLY A 241 27.98 2.04 25.69
C GLY A 241 28.09 0.64 25.11
N HIS A 242 27.21 -0.25 25.54
CA HIS A 242 27.10 -1.59 24.98
C HIS A 242 26.14 -1.59 23.78
N PHE A 243 26.47 -0.79 22.74
CA PHE A 243 25.67 -0.73 21.53
C PHE A 243 26.02 -1.87 20.57
N THR A 244 25.01 -2.42 19.91
CA THR A 244 25.23 -3.11 18.65
C THR A 244 25.49 -2.08 17.54
N PRO A 245 26.13 -2.44 16.41
CA PRO A 245 26.33 -1.52 15.29
C PRO A 245 25.02 -0.91 14.78
N GLU A 246 23.93 -1.67 14.80
CA GLU A 246 22.59 -1.21 14.40
C GLU A 246 22.03 -0.18 15.38
N GLN A 247 22.13 -0.43 16.70
CA GLN A 247 21.70 0.50 17.73
C GLN A 247 22.49 1.82 17.71
N ALA A 248 23.80 1.76 17.45
CA ALA A 248 24.62 2.96 17.31
C ALA A 248 24.21 3.78 16.08
N LYS A 249 23.94 3.13 14.97
CA LYS A 249 23.45 3.75 13.73
C LYS A 249 22.07 4.37 13.93
N ASP A 250 21.15 3.69 14.61
CA ASP A 250 19.82 4.21 14.90
C ASP A 250 19.88 5.42 15.81
N LEU A 251 20.69 5.36 16.88
CA LEU A 251 20.90 6.50 17.76
C LEU A 251 21.54 7.71 17.02
N ALA A 252 22.50 7.46 16.15
CA ALA A 252 23.10 8.50 15.32
C ALA A 252 22.07 9.16 14.40
N ASN A 253 21.21 8.36 13.76
CA ASN A 253 20.11 8.86 12.91
C ASN A 253 19.09 9.69 13.72
N VAL A 254 18.74 9.24 14.91
CA VAL A 254 17.84 9.95 15.84
C VAL A 254 18.43 11.30 16.23
N LEU A 255 19.69 11.35 16.63
CA LEU A 255 20.39 12.58 17.01
C LEU A 255 20.53 13.55 15.83
N LYS A 256 20.80 13.02 14.64
CA LYS A 256 20.95 13.81 13.40
C LYS A 256 19.62 14.36 12.88
N SER A 257 18.51 13.67 13.10
CA SER A 257 17.18 14.13 12.68
C SER A 257 16.72 15.38 13.42
N GLY A 258 17.29 15.65 14.61
CA GLY A 258 17.02 16.85 15.38
C GLY A 258 15.53 17.01 15.75
N LYS A 259 15.11 18.29 15.90
CA LYS A 259 13.72 18.63 16.21
C LYS A 259 12.85 18.60 14.97
N MET A 260 11.81 17.78 14.95
CA MET A 260 10.79 17.90 13.92
C MET A 260 9.96 19.19 14.12
N PRO A 261 9.81 20.03 13.10
CA PRO A 261 9.06 21.30 13.22
C PRO A 261 7.56 21.09 13.47
N ALA A 262 7.02 19.91 13.11
CA ALA A 262 5.63 19.51 13.33
C ALA A 262 5.56 18.04 13.73
N PRO A 263 4.51 17.62 14.47
CA PRO A 263 4.29 16.22 14.77
C PRO A 263 3.99 15.43 13.48
N ALA A 264 4.55 14.22 13.39
CA ALA A 264 4.21 13.27 12.34
C ALA A 264 3.21 12.24 12.89
N HIS A 265 2.20 11.92 12.09
CA HIS A 265 1.23 10.87 12.39
C HIS A 265 1.24 9.84 11.25
N ILE A 266 1.10 8.56 11.60
CA ILE A 266 0.91 7.51 10.61
C ILE A 266 -0.52 7.61 10.11
N VAL A 267 -0.68 8.03 8.86
CA VAL A 267 -1.98 8.18 8.20
C VAL A 267 -2.40 6.95 7.41
N GLN A 268 -1.41 6.14 7.00
CA GLN A 268 -1.62 4.86 6.33
C GLN A 268 -0.52 3.89 6.74
N GLU A 269 -0.89 2.63 6.99
CA GLU A 269 0.03 1.54 7.33
C GLU A 269 -0.44 0.25 6.66
N ASP A 270 0.50 -0.45 6.02
CA ASP A 270 0.28 -1.75 5.39
C ASP A 270 1.33 -2.74 5.91
N ILE A 271 0.90 -3.80 6.58
CA ILE A 271 1.75 -4.87 7.08
C ILE A 271 1.34 -6.16 6.40
N VAL A 272 2.28 -6.80 5.70
CA VAL A 272 2.05 -8.06 4.98
C VAL A 272 3.06 -9.09 5.45
N GLY A 273 2.58 -10.27 5.86
CA GLY A 273 3.44 -11.38 6.25
C GLY A 273 4.28 -11.88 5.06
N PRO A 274 5.53 -12.35 5.31
CA PRO A 274 6.46 -12.76 4.26
C PRO A 274 5.92 -13.86 3.35
N SER A 275 5.18 -14.82 3.89
CA SER A 275 4.61 -15.93 3.14
C SER A 275 3.51 -15.48 2.18
N LEU A 276 2.59 -14.61 2.61
CA LEU A 276 1.56 -14.05 1.75
C LEU A 276 2.18 -13.19 0.64
N GLY A 277 3.25 -12.45 0.97
CA GLY A 277 4.04 -11.71 0.00
C GLY A 277 4.67 -12.63 -1.05
N GLN A 278 5.33 -13.71 -0.62
CA GLN A 278 5.96 -14.68 -1.51
C GLN A 278 4.95 -15.42 -2.39
N GLU A 279 3.81 -15.83 -1.84
CA GLU A 279 2.72 -16.47 -2.59
C GLU A 279 2.21 -15.54 -3.70
N SER A 280 1.98 -14.28 -3.36
CA SER A 280 1.50 -13.26 -4.30
C SER A 280 2.52 -12.99 -5.42
N ILE A 281 3.82 -12.92 -5.10
CA ILE A 281 4.91 -12.78 -6.08
C ILE A 281 4.93 -13.99 -7.02
N ASN A 282 4.88 -15.19 -6.47
CA ASN A 282 4.91 -16.43 -7.26
C ASN A 282 3.69 -16.52 -8.19
N ALA A 283 2.48 -16.21 -7.71
CA ALA A 283 1.27 -16.16 -8.52
C ALA A 283 1.37 -15.11 -9.64
N GLY A 284 1.90 -13.92 -9.31
CA GLY A 284 2.14 -12.85 -10.28
C GLY A 284 3.12 -13.26 -11.39
N ILE A 285 4.27 -13.83 -11.03
CA ILE A 285 5.28 -14.30 -11.99
C ILE A 285 4.73 -15.46 -12.83
N PHE A 286 4.05 -16.41 -12.21
CA PHE A 286 3.46 -17.55 -12.92
C PHE A 286 2.42 -17.10 -13.94
N SER A 287 1.51 -16.19 -13.55
CA SER A 287 0.51 -15.61 -14.47
C SER A 287 1.16 -14.86 -15.63
N PHE A 288 2.26 -14.14 -15.36
CA PHE A 288 3.04 -13.43 -16.37
C PHE A 288 3.65 -14.40 -17.40
N VAL A 289 4.32 -15.45 -16.95
CA VAL A 289 4.98 -16.43 -17.85
C VAL A 289 3.94 -17.14 -18.72
N VAL A 290 2.81 -17.55 -18.14
CA VAL A 290 1.72 -18.19 -18.89
C VAL A 290 1.12 -17.22 -19.92
N ALA A 291 0.86 -15.97 -19.52
CA ALA A 291 0.36 -14.93 -20.43
C ALA A 291 1.32 -14.67 -21.60
N LEU A 292 2.63 -14.58 -21.31
CA LEU A 292 3.66 -14.38 -22.31
C LEU A 292 3.67 -15.54 -23.34
N ILE A 293 3.67 -16.79 -22.86
CA ILE A 293 3.67 -17.99 -23.72
C ILE A 293 2.40 -18.00 -24.59
N LEU A 294 1.23 -17.79 -24.00
CA LEU A 294 -0.03 -17.79 -24.76
C LEU A 294 -0.06 -16.69 -25.83
N LEU A 295 0.46 -15.50 -25.49
CA LEU A 295 0.53 -14.38 -26.41
C LEU A 295 1.52 -14.68 -27.55
N MET A 296 2.68 -15.32 -27.27
CA MET A 296 3.63 -15.75 -28.29
C MET A 296 3.04 -16.78 -29.26
N ILE A 297 2.27 -17.74 -28.72
CA ILE A 297 1.54 -18.73 -29.53
C ILE A 297 0.49 -18.04 -30.39
N TYR A 298 -0.28 -17.11 -29.80
CA TYR A 298 -1.28 -16.32 -30.49
C TYR A 298 -0.69 -15.57 -31.70
N MET A 299 0.42 -14.85 -31.51
CA MET A 299 1.08 -14.10 -32.59
C MET A 299 1.56 -15.01 -33.71
N CYS A 300 2.15 -16.15 -33.41
CA CYS A 300 2.56 -17.13 -34.43
C CYS A 300 1.36 -17.75 -35.15
N SER A 301 0.26 -18.03 -34.45
CA SER A 301 -0.94 -18.61 -35.04
C SER A 301 -1.70 -17.65 -35.94
N MET A 302 -1.68 -16.35 -35.65
CA MET A 302 -2.43 -15.34 -36.43
C MET A 302 -1.63 -14.80 -37.62
N TYR A 303 -0.33 -14.51 -37.43
CA TYR A 303 0.47 -13.79 -38.44
C TYR A 303 1.51 -14.67 -39.14
N GLY A 304 1.63 -15.93 -38.73
CA GLY A 304 2.60 -16.88 -39.26
C GLY A 304 3.89 -16.94 -38.46
N PHE A 305 4.70 -17.96 -38.72
CA PHE A 305 5.87 -18.28 -37.90
C PHE A 305 6.91 -17.14 -37.89
N ILE A 306 7.34 -16.63 -39.05
CA ILE A 306 8.38 -15.60 -39.11
C ILE A 306 7.90 -14.26 -38.55
N PRO A 307 6.77 -13.67 -38.99
CA PRO A 307 6.27 -12.43 -38.40
C PRO A 307 5.94 -12.57 -36.90
N GLY A 308 5.36 -13.71 -36.50
CA GLY A 308 5.10 -14.01 -35.09
C GLY A 308 6.40 -14.06 -34.28
N MET A 309 7.47 -14.68 -34.77
CA MET A 309 8.74 -14.72 -34.04
C MET A 309 9.42 -13.36 -33.93
N VAL A 310 9.31 -12.50 -34.96
CA VAL A 310 9.81 -11.11 -34.88
C VAL A 310 9.07 -10.32 -33.82
N ALA A 311 7.72 -10.40 -33.80
CA ALA A 311 6.92 -9.77 -32.77
C ALA A 311 7.23 -10.32 -31.35
N ASN A 312 7.44 -11.63 -31.23
CA ASN A 312 7.80 -12.28 -29.96
C ASN A 312 9.18 -11.84 -29.47
N CYS A 313 10.14 -11.69 -30.37
CA CYS A 313 11.45 -11.11 -30.02
C CYS A 313 11.32 -9.68 -29.51
N ALA A 314 10.51 -8.83 -30.14
CA ALA A 314 10.23 -7.48 -29.69
C ALA A 314 9.55 -7.48 -28.30
N LEU A 315 8.66 -8.42 -28.04
CA LEU A 315 7.96 -8.59 -26.77
C LEU A 315 8.92 -8.97 -25.63
N ILE A 316 9.83 -9.92 -25.89
CA ILE A 316 10.88 -10.30 -24.91
C ILE A 316 11.83 -9.13 -24.65
N LEU A 317 12.24 -8.40 -25.70
CA LEU A 317 13.06 -7.20 -25.54
C LEU A 317 12.35 -6.08 -24.78
N ASN A 318 11.05 -5.90 -25.01
CA ASN A 318 10.24 -4.96 -24.25
C ASN A 318 10.30 -5.27 -22.76
N PHE A 319 10.08 -6.52 -22.39
CA PHE A 319 10.15 -6.95 -20.99
C PHE A 319 11.56 -6.72 -20.40
N PHE A 320 12.60 -7.13 -21.11
CA PHE A 320 13.97 -6.95 -20.67
C PHE A 320 14.35 -5.48 -20.47
N PHE A 321 14.00 -4.60 -21.40
CA PHE A 321 14.27 -3.18 -21.28
C PHE A 321 13.44 -2.53 -20.16
N THR A 322 12.17 -2.92 -20.00
CA THR A 322 11.31 -2.42 -18.91
C THR A 322 11.91 -2.75 -17.56
N LEU A 323 12.34 -4.01 -17.33
CA LEU A 323 13.03 -4.41 -16.11
C LEU A 323 14.36 -3.67 -15.92
N GLY A 324 15.14 -3.52 -16.99
CA GLY A 324 16.42 -2.80 -16.95
C GLY A 324 16.25 -1.33 -16.54
N ILE A 325 15.24 -0.65 -17.07
CA ILE A 325 14.92 0.73 -16.72
C ILE A 325 14.44 0.82 -15.26
N LEU A 326 13.51 -0.05 -14.83
CA LEU A 326 13.04 -0.08 -13.45
C LEU A 326 14.17 -0.31 -12.45
N SER A 327 15.06 -1.26 -12.75
CA SER A 327 16.25 -1.54 -11.93
C SER A 327 17.22 -0.37 -11.89
N SER A 328 17.44 0.32 -13.02
CA SER A 328 18.33 1.49 -13.12
C SER A 328 17.84 2.65 -12.26
N PHE A 329 16.52 2.86 -12.17
CA PHE A 329 15.91 3.88 -11.33
C PHE A 329 15.68 3.44 -9.89
N GLN A 330 16.07 2.23 -9.51
CA GLN A 330 15.81 1.63 -8.20
C GLN A 330 14.31 1.68 -7.82
N ALA A 331 13.44 1.57 -8.82
CA ALA A 331 12.00 1.62 -8.62
C ALA A 331 11.53 0.33 -7.93
N ALA A 332 10.76 0.46 -6.85
CA ALA A 332 10.17 -0.68 -6.17
C ALA A 332 9.11 -1.35 -7.07
N LEU A 333 9.23 -2.65 -7.27
CA LEU A 333 8.25 -3.44 -8.00
C LEU A 333 7.14 -3.87 -7.06
N THR A 334 6.00 -3.22 -7.15
CA THR A 334 4.79 -3.55 -6.37
C THR A 334 3.96 -4.63 -7.07
N MET A 335 3.02 -5.27 -6.35
CA MET A 335 2.09 -6.24 -6.95
C MET A 335 1.27 -5.64 -8.09
N SER A 336 0.77 -4.41 -7.90
CA SER A 336 0.10 -3.65 -8.95
C SER A 336 1.08 -3.27 -10.08
N GLY A 337 2.36 -3.02 -9.79
CA GLY A 337 3.41 -2.82 -10.78
C GLY A 337 3.63 -4.06 -11.66
N ILE A 338 3.59 -5.27 -11.10
CA ILE A 338 3.60 -6.52 -11.88
C ILE A 338 2.37 -6.57 -12.80
N ALA A 339 1.18 -6.27 -12.29
CA ALA A 339 -0.03 -6.20 -13.13
C ALA A 339 0.10 -5.17 -14.27
N GLY A 340 0.72 -4.02 -14.01
CA GLY A 340 1.04 -2.99 -15.01
C GLY A 340 2.00 -3.49 -16.10
N MET A 341 3.05 -4.22 -15.71
CA MET A 341 3.97 -4.85 -16.66
C MET A 341 3.26 -5.88 -17.54
N VAL A 342 2.47 -6.77 -16.94
CA VAL A 342 1.72 -7.80 -17.67
C VAL A 342 0.73 -7.17 -18.65
N LEU A 343 0.04 -6.12 -18.24
CA LEU A 343 -0.86 -5.37 -19.11
C LEU A 343 -0.10 -4.68 -20.26
N SER A 344 1.07 -4.10 -19.98
CA SER A 344 1.90 -3.45 -21.00
C SER A 344 2.36 -4.44 -22.09
N LEU A 345 2.53 -5.74 -21.77
CA LEU A 345 2.80 -6.77 -22.77
C LEU A 345 1.62 -6.95 -23.73
N GLY A 346 0.38 -6.95 -23.21
CA GLY A 346 -0.82 -7.01 -24.04
C GLY A 346 -0.89 -5.85 -25.04
N MET A 347 -0.56 -4.63 -24.55
CA MET A 347 -0.52 -3.42 -25.39
C MET A 347 0.71 -3.37 -26.30
N ALA A 348 1.84 -4.01 -25.93
CA ALA A 348 3.03 -4.05 -26.76
C ALA A 348 2.84 -4.82 -28.06
N VAL A 349 1.93 -5.79 -28.06
CA VAL A 349 1.56 -6.53 -29.27
C VAL A 349 0.69 -5.71 -30.20
N ASP A 350 -0.11 -4.77 -29.69
CA ASP A 350 -1.05 -3.96 -30.49
C ASP A 350 -0.36 -3.18 -31.60
N ALA A 351 0.80 -2.58 -31.34
CA ALA A 351 1.58 -1.88 -32.36
C ALA A 351 2.02 -2.81 -33.50
N ASN A 352 2.46 -4.02 -33.16
CA ASN A 352 2.85 -5.03 -34.17
C ASN A 352 1.63 -5.52 -34.96
N VAL A 353 0.50 -5.75 -34.30
CA VAL A 353 -0.79 -6.10 -34.93
C VAL A 353 -1.18 -5.04 -35.95
N LEU A 354 -1.09 -3.75 -35.59
CA LEU A 354 -1.42 -2.65 -36.50
C LEU A 354 -0.54 -2.63 -37.73
N ILE A 355 0.79 -2.76 -37.56
CA ILE A 355 1.74 -2.81 -38.68
C ILE A 355 1.44 -4.00 -39.58
N TYR A 356 1.18 -5.17 -39.02
CA TYR A 356 0.92 -6.37 -39.81
C TYR A 356 -0.42 -6.33 -40.54
N GLU A 357 -1.49 -5.81 -39.93
CA GLU A 357 -2.77 -5.65 -40.60
C GLU A 357 -2.68 -4.65 -41.76
N ARG A 358 -1.95 -3.53 -41.58
CA ARG A 358 -1.68 -2.59 -42.68
C ARG A 358 -0.83 -3.21 -43.78
N THR A 359 0.21 -3.98 -43.42
CA THR A 359 1.03 -4.73 -44.39
C THR A 359 0.16 -5.74 -45.15
N LYS A 360 -0.78 -6.43 -44.53
CA LYS A 360 -1.75 -7.32 -45.18
C LYS A 360 -2.64 -6.59 -46.19
N GLU A 361 -3.10 -5.40 -45.86
CA GLU A 361 -3.87 -4.55 -46.80
C GLU A 361 -3.04 -4.21 -48.02
N GLU A 362 -1.79 -3.77 -47.86
CA GLU A 362 -0.90 -3.42 -48.96
C GLU A 362 -0.53 -4.62 -49.85
N LEU A 363 -0.36 -5.81 -49.20
CA LEU A 363 -0.12 -7.08 -49.93
C LEU A 363 -1.37 -7.49 -50.76
N ARG A 364 -2.58 -7.30 -50.21
CA ARG A 364 -3.84 -7.55 -50.94
C ARG A 364 -4.02 -6.58 -52.10
N ALA A 365 -3.49 -5.34 -52.01
CA ALA A 365 -3.45 -4.37 -53.11
C ALA A 365 -2.41 -4.74 -54.20
N GLY A 366 -1.67 -5.88 -54.05
CA GLY A 366 -0.75 -6.38 -55.09
C GLY A 366 0.68 -5.84 -54.96
N LYS A 367 1.05 -5.15 -53.90
CA LYS A 367 2.40 -4.65 -53.68
C LYS A 367 3.37 -5.80 -53.27
N GLY A 368 4.61 -5.72 -53.72
CA GLY A 368 5.64 -6.65 -53.26
C GLY A 368 5.94 -6.51 -51.76
N VAL A 369 6.34 -7.59 -51.11
CA VAL A 369 6.49 -7.68 -49.63
C VAL A 369 7.33 -6.56 -49.01
N LYS A 370 8.48 -6.24 -49.65
CA LYS A 370 9.38 -5.18 -49.16
C LYS A 370 8.70 -3.81 -49.16
N LYS A 371 7.93 -3.47 -50.23
CA LYS A 371 7.22 -2.21 -50.35
C LYS A 371 5.98 -2.20 -49.43
N ALA A 372 5.22 -3.31 -49.40
CA ALA A 372 4.05 -3.45 -48.57
C ALA A 372 4.38 -3.29 -47.09
N LEU A 373 5.51 -3.81 -46.64
CA LEU A 373 5.99 -3.68 -45.29
C LEU A 373 6.43 -2.23 -44.97
N ALA A 374 7.21 -1.60 -45.86
CA ALA A 374 7.61 -0.20 -45.70
C ALA A 374 6.40 0.76 -45.60
N ASP A 375 5.42 0.58 -46.50
CA ASP A 375 4.17 1.33 -46.48
C ASP A 375 3.33 1.01 -45.24
N GLY A 376 3.31 -0.24 -44.78
CA GLY A 376 2.68 -0.69 -43.53
C GLY A 376 3.22 0.04 -42.30
N TYR A 377 4.54 0.14 -42.17
CA TYR A 377 5.16 0.91 -41.06
C TYR A 377 4.85 2.40 -41.16
N SER A 378 4.95 2.98 -42.35
CA SER A 378 4.68 4.41 -42.57
C SER A 378 3.22 4.79 -42.26
N ASN A 379 2.28 4.00 -42.77
CA ASN A 379 0.85 4.26 -42.59
C ASN A 379 0.34 3.95 -41.18
N ALA A 380 0.98 3.01 -40.48
CA ALA A 380 0.64 2.65 -39.11
C ALA A 380 1.22 3.63 -38.07
N PHE A 381 2.35 4.29 -38.38
CA PHE A 381 3.11 5.09 -37.42
C PHE A 381 2.29 6.13 -36.70
N SER A 382 1.49 6.93 -37.41
CA SER A 382 0.66 7.98 -36.82
C SER A 382 -0.34 7.41 -35.82
N ALA A 383 -1.04 6.34 -36.18
CA ALA A 383 -2.03 5.71 -35.32
C ALA A 383 -1.38 5.06 -34.09
N ILE A 384 -0.19 4.44 -34.22
CA ILE A 384 0.55 3.87 -33.10
C ILE A 384 1.02 4.97 -32.15
N PHE A 385 1.53 6.08 -32.67
CA PHE A 385 1.97 7.21 -31.86
C PHE A 385 0.80 7.83 -31.07
N ASP A 386 -0.32 8.10 -31.74
CA ASP A 386 -1.51 8.69 -31.11
C ASP A 386 -2.08 7.79 -30.00
N SER A 387 -2.13 6.49 -30.25
CA SER A 387 -2.59 5.48 -29.29
C SER A 387 -1.72 5.42 -28.04
N ASN A 388 -0.40 5.34 -28.22
CA ASN A 388 0.55 5.29 -27.10
C ASN A 388 0.53 6.62 -26.31
N LEU A 389 0.43 7.76 -27.00
CA LEU A 389 0.38 9.07 -26.35
C LEU A 389 -0.86 9.23 -25.46
N THR A 390 -2.04 8.78 -25.93
CA THR A 390 -3.27 8.82 -25.12
C THR A 390 -3.16 7.94 -23.87
N SER A 391 -2.56 6.76 -24.00
CA SER A 391 -2.31 5.86 -22.87
C SER A 391 -1.25 6.43 -21.89
N ILE A 392 -0.24 7.15 -22.39
CA ILE A 392 0.73 7.85 -21.54
C ILE A 392 0.06 9.01 -20.80
N ILE A 393 -0.84 9.78 -21.43
CA ILE A 393 -1.58 10.85 -20.75
C ILE A 393 -2.36 10.29 -19.56
N THR A 394 -3.08 9.19 -19.73
CA THR A 394 -3.78 8.53 -18.62
C THR A 394 -2.83 8.00 -17.56
N GLY A 395 -1.70 7.43 -17.98
CA GLY A 395 -0.64 6.98 -17.07
C GLY A 395 -0.05 8.11 -16.24
N ILE A 396 0.20 9.29 -16.83
CA ILE A 396 0.71 10.49 -16.11
C ILE A 396 -0.33 10.98 -15.08
N ILE A 397 -1.61 11.02 -15.47
CA ILE A 397 -2.68 11.39 -14.55
C ILE A 397 -2.71 10.41 -13.37
N LEU A 398 -2.67 9.11 -13.67
CA LEU A 398 -2.64 8.06 -12.66
C LEU A 398 -1.41 8.15 -11.74
N PHE A 399 -0.24 8.50 -12.27
CA PHE A 399 0.98 8.70 -11.50
C PHE A 399 0.87 9.87 -10.51
N ASN A 400 0.22 10.97 -10.92
CA ASN A 400 0.09 12.17 -10.07
C ASN A 400 -0.99 12.02 -9.00
N PHE A 401 -2.11 11.38 -9.31
CA PHE A 401 -3.23 11.20 -8.37
C PHE A 401 -3.17 9.87 -7.61
N GLY A 402 -2.41 8.89 -8.09
CA GLY A 402 -2.21 7.61 -7.42
C GLY A 402 -1.25 7.71 -6.24
N THR A 403 -1.52 6.91 -5.21
CA THR A 403 -0.65 6.74 -4.05
C THR A 403 -0.05 5.33 -4.04
N GLY A 404 1.06 5.13 -3.31
CA GLY A 404 1.65 3.81 -3.03
C GLY A 404 1.63 2.83 -4.22
N PRO A 405 0.84 1.74 -4.13
CA PRO A 405 0.80 0.69 -5.14
C PRO A 405 0.40 1.17 -6.54
N ILE A 406 -0.54 2.14 -6.64
CA ILE A 406 -1.01 2.64 -7.94
C ILE A 406 0.06 3.44 -8.64
N ARG A 407 0.86 4.20 -7.91
CA ARG A 407 1.99 4.95 -8.48
C ARG A 407 3.02 4.00 -9.09
N GLY A 408 3.27 2.84 -8.43
CA GLY A 408 4.09 1.76 -8.98
C GLY A 408 3.51 1.18 -10.28
N PHE A 409 2.19 0.93 -10.32
CA PHE A 409 1.48 0.50 -11.53
C PHE A 409 1.60 1.52 -12.67
N ALA A 410 1.35 2.80 -12.40
CA ALA A 410 1.44 3.87 -13.40
C ALA A 410 2.86 3.99 -13.97
N THR A 411 3.87 3.89 -13.11
CA THR A 411 5.29 3.91 -13.50
C THR A 411 5.62 2.78 -14.46
N THR A 412 5.27 1.55 -14.11
CA THR A 412 5.53 0.37 -14.97
C THR A 412 4.76 0.43 -16.28
N LEU A 413 3.52 0.94 -16.25
CA LEU A 413 2.70 1.14 -17.43
C LEU A 413 3.32 2.15 -18.39
N ILE A 414 3.70 3.34 -17.91
CA ILE A 414 4.32 4.39 -18.74
C ILE A 414 5.61 3.89 -19.37
N ILE A 415 6.51 3.30 -18.57
CA ILE A 415 7.78 2.75 -19.06
C ILE A 415 7.51 1.64 -20.09
N GLY A 416 6.60 0.72 -19.78
CA GLY A 416 6.23 -0.38 -20.68
C GLY A 416 5.69 0.10 -22.02
N ILE A 417 4.85 1.16 -22.05
CA ILE A 417 4.33 1.75 -23.27
C ILE A 417 5.45 2.43 -24.09
N LEU A 418 6.32 3.20 -23.47
CA LEU A 418 7.44 3.86 -24.14
C LEU A 418 8.40 2.84 -24.76
N VAL A 419 8.75 1.80 -24.01
CA VAL A 419 9.60 0.72 -24.50
C VAL A 419 8.91 -0.07 -25.61
N SER A 420 7.60 -0.34 -25.47
CA SER A 420 6.79 -1.01 -26.48
C SER A 420 6.81 -0.28 -27.82
N PHE A 421 6.61 1.03 -27.78
CA PHE A 421 6.70 1.87 -28.98
C PHE A 421 8.07 1.74 -29.65
N PHE A 422 9.15 1.80 -28.87
CA PHE A 422 10.51 1.66 -29.35
C PHE A 422 10.75 0.28 -29.98
N THR A 423 10.39 -0.78 -29.28
CA THR A 423 10.66 -2.16 -29.75
C THR A 423 9.80 -2.52 -30.97
N ALA A 424 8.52 -2.15 -30.99
CA ALA A 424 7.62 -2.50 -32.07
C ALA A 424 7.85 -1.68 -33.35
N VAL A 425 8.25 -0.40 -33.25
CA VAL A 425 8.42 0.46 -34.43
C VAL A 425 9.85 0.43 -34.97
N PHE A 426 10.85 0.50 -34.06
CA PHE A 426 12.25 0.62 -34.50
C PHE A 426 12.94 -0.74 -34.59
N ILE A 427 12.88 -1.56 -33.54
CA ILE A 427 13.64 -2.84 -33.50
C ILE A 427 13.10 -3.82 -34.54
N THR A 428 11.78 -4.02 -34.59
CA THR A 428 11.19 -4.94 -35.58
C THR A 428 11.46 -4.50 -37.02
N ARG A 429 11.42 -3.19 -37.29
CA ARG A 429 11.73 -2.62 -38.60
C ARG A 429 13.19 -2.91 -39.00
N ILE A 430 14.16 -2.70 -38.11
CA ILE A 430 15.57 -2.99 -38.34
C ILE A 430 15.78 -4.48 -38.68
N VAL A 431 15.10 -5.35 -37.93
CA VAL A 431 15.18 -6.80 -38.20
C VAL A 431 14.67 -7.14 -39.59
N TYR A 432 13.49 -6.65 -39.97
CA TYR A 432 12.96 -6.89 -41.31
C TYR A 432 13.84 -6.30 -42.43
N GLU A 433 14.28 -5.04 -42.30
CA GLU A 433 15.16 -4.41 -43.27
C GLU A 433 16.48 -5.15 -43.43
N HIS A 434 17.08 -5.64 -42.33
CA HIS A 434 18.33 -6.43 -42.39
C HIS A 434 18.16 -7.71 -43.19
N PHE A 435 17.10 -8.48 -42.99
CA PHE A 435 16.88 -9.73 -43.69
C PHE A 435 16.42 -9.51 -45.14
N MET A 436 15.56 -8.51 -45.40
CA MET A 436 15.08 -8.19 -46.76
C MET A 436 16.18 -7.59 -47.65
N ASN A 437 17.13 -6.85 -47.07
CA ASN A 437 18.30 -6.36 -47.83
C ASN A 437 19.28 -7.48 -48.21
N LYS A 438 19.16 -8.67 -47.60
CA LYS A 438 19.88 -9.90 -47.96
C LYS A 438 19.04 -10.84 -48.85
N ASP A 439 17.98 -10.30 -49.47
CA ASP A 439 17.04 -11.04 -50.32
C ASP A 439 16.35 -12.22 -49.62
N LYS A 440 16.29 -12.18 -48.29
CA LYS A 440 15.54 -13.15 -47.45
C LYS A 440 14.15 -12.62 -47.13
N TRP A 441 13.24 -13.52 -46.86
CA TRP A 441 11.87 -13.20 -46.42
C TRP A 441 10.99 -12.43 -47.45
N LEU A 442 11.32 -12.51 -48.75
CA LEU A 442 10.57 -11.82 -49.79
C LEU A 442 9.19 -12.45 -50.11
N ASN A 443 8.90 -13.65 -49.54
CA ASN A 443 7.65 -14.38 -49.76
C ASN A 443 6.75 -14.43 -48.52
N LEU A 444 6.88 -13.48 -47.55
CA LEU A 444 6.06 -13.45 -46.38
C LEU A 444 4.60 -13.08 -46.69
N THR A 445 3.68 -13.79 -46.09
CA THR A 445 2.23 -13.57 -46.32
C THR A 445 1.54 -12.86 -45.16
N PHE A 446 2.15 -12.78 -43.98
CA PHE A 446 1.54 -12.25 -42.73
C PHE A 446 0.17 -12.86 -42.38
N THR A 447 -0.10 -14.06 -42.91
CA THR A 447 -1.33 -14.83 -42.68
C THR A 447 -1.04 -16.30 -42.51
N THR A 448 -1.87 -16.98 -41.73
CA THR A 448 -1.90 -18.43 -41.57
C THR A 448 -3.15 -19.01 -42.21
N LYS A 449 -3.25 -20.36 -42.26
CA LYS A 449 -4.49 -21.01 -42.70
C LYS A 449 -5.68 -20.62 -41.86
N ILE A 450 -5.48 -20.30 -40.57
CA ILE A 450 -6.52 -19.88 -39.62
C ILE A 450 -6.94 -18.44 -39.89
N SER A 451 -5.96 -17.53 -40.05
CA SER A 451 -6.24 -16.09 -40.15
C SER A 451 -6.55 -15.60 -41.58
N LYS A 452 -6.29 -16.42 -42.60
CA LYS A 452 -6.45 -16.01 -44.02
C LYS A 452 -7.89 -15.57 -44.37
N ASN A 453 -8.88 -16.30 -43.83
CA ASN A 453 -10.31 -16.05 -44.11
C ASN A 453 -11.05 -15.38 -42.94
N LEU A 454 -10.33 -15.10 -41.83
CA LEU A 454 -10.96 -14.51 -40.67
C LEU A 454 -11.33 -13.05 -40.94
N MET A 455 -12.60 -12.72 -40.95
CA MET A 455 -13.17 -11.36 -41.10
C MET A 455 -12.69 -10.58 -42.33
N THR A 456 -12.42 -11.26 -43.46
CA THR A 456 -11.91 -10.61 -44.65
C THR A 456 -13.01 -9.93 -45.47
N ASN A 457 -14.25 -10.38 -45.39
CA ASN A 457 -15.42 -9.83 -46.15
C ASN A 457 -16.58 -9.57 -45.21
N THR A 458 -16.40 -8.68 -44.24
CA THR A 458 -17.48 -8.26 -43.34
C THR A 458 -18.22 -7.10 -43.95
N HIS A 459 -19.57 -7.16 -43.97
CA HIS A 459 -20.46 -6.12 -44.46
C HIS A 459 -21.54 -5.83 -43.44
N PHE A 460 -21.14 -5.46 -42.20
CA PHE A 460 -22.11 -5.09 -41.17
C PHE A 460 -22.59 -3.63 -41.38
N ASP A 461 -23.89 -3.42 -41.32
CA ASP A 461 -24.47 -2.06 -41.40
C ASP A 461 -24.61 -1.46 -39.99
N PHE A 462 -23.49 -0.98 -39.45
CA PHE A 462 -23.42 -0.35 -38.12
C PHE A 462 -24.26 0.94 -38.06
N MET A 463 -24.25 1.74 -39.13
CA MET A 463 -24.98 3.02 -39.16
C MET A 463 -26.47 2.82 -39.34
N GLY A 464 -26.92 1.72 -39.96
CA GLY A 464 -28.33 1.37 -40.07
C GLY A 464 -28.95 0.95 -38.74
N THR A 465 -28.16 0.35 -37.87
CA THR A 465 -28.59 -0.07 -36.54
C THR A 465 -28.32 0.95 -35.42
N ASN A 466 -27.81 2.16 -35.76
CA ASN A 466 -27.35 3.15 -34.79
C ASN A 466 -28.40 3.53 -33.72
N LYS A 467 -29.69 3.70 -34.13
CA LYS A 467 -30.78 4.03 -33.20
C LYS A 467 -31.04 2.89 -32.22
N LYS A 468 -31.01 1.62 -32.72
CA LYS A 468 -31.23 0.45 -31.88
C LYS A 468 -30.06 0.26 -30.89
N SER A 469 -28.81 0.42 -31.33
CA SER A 469 -27.63 0.30 -30.48
C SER A 469 -27.63 1.38 -29.39
N LEU A 470 -27.94 2.64 -29.72
CA LEU A 470 -28.03 3.72 -28.74
C LEU A 470 -29.14 3.50 -27.71
N ILE A 471 -30.29 2.93 -28.10
CA ILE A 471 -31.39 2.59 -27.19
C ILE A 471 -30.94 1.46 -26.23
N ILE A 472 -30.31 0.42 -26.77
CA ILE A 472 -29.80 -0.70 -25.93
C ILE A 472 -28.76 -0.20 -24.93
N VAL A 473 -27.79 0.59 -25.35
CA VAL A 473 -26.79 1.17 -24.49
C VAL A 473 -27.41 2.08 -23.41
N SER A 474 -28.38 2.92 -23.80
CA SER A 474 -29.10 3.78 -22.85
C SER A 474 -29.86 2.92 -21.81
N ALA A 475 -30.47 1.83 -22.22
CA ALA A 475 -31.16 0.92 -21.32
C ALA A 475 -30.15 0.28 -20.31
N ILE A 476 -28.98 -0.17 -20.79
CA ILE A 476 -27.91 -0.72 -19.92
C ILE A 476 -27.44 0.36 -18.94
N ILE A 477 -27.20 1.60 -19.39
CA ILE A 477 -26.78 2.71 -18.52
C ILE A 477 -27.84 2.98 -17.44
N VAL A 478 -29.13 2.98 -17.80
CA VAL A 478 -30.22 3.17 -16.83
C VAL A 478 -30.24 2.05 -15.79
N VAL A 479 -30.02 0.80 -16.20
CA VAL A 479 -29.90 -0.34 -15.26
C VAL A 479 -28.69 -0.18 -14.36
N CYS A 480 -27.54 0.24 -14.90
CA CYS A 480 -26.31 0.50 -14.12
C CYS A 480 -26.51 1.62 -13.10
N ILE A 481 -27.10 2.74 -13.51
CA ILE A 481 -27.42 3.86 -12.59
C ILE A 481 -28.46 3.44 -11.56
N GLY A 482 -29.49 2.69 -11.96
CA GLY A 482 -30.50 2.15 -11.06
C GLY A 482 -29.91 1.20 -10.01
N SER A 483 -29.02 0.29 -10.44
CA SER A 483 -28.29 -0.59 -9.52
C SER A 483 -27.45 0.23 -8.53
N PHE A 484 -26.71 1.22 -9.02
CA PHE A 484 -25.91 2.12 -8.18
C PHE A 484 -26.77 2.85 -7.14
N ALA A 485 -27.94 3.36 -7.52
CA ALA A 485 -28.84 4.08 -6.63
C ALA A 485 -29.49 3.19 -5.57
N ILE A 486 -29.79 1.90 -5.90
CA ILE A 486 -30.49 0.97 -4.99
C ILE A 486 -29.51 0.19 -4.11
N ARG A 487 -28.44 -0.37 -4.71
CA ARG A 487 -27.49 -1.25 -4.02
C ARG A 487 -26.22 -0.54 -3.53
N GLY A 488 -25.90 0.65 -4.10
CA GLY A 488 -24.65 1.35 -3.82
C GLY A 488 -23.42 0.60 -4.38
N LEU A 489 -22.29 0.87 -3.76
CA LEU A 489 -20.98 0.25 -4.05
C LEU A 489 -20.38 -0.29 -2.77
N SER A 490 -19.73 -1.45 -2.86
CA SER A 490 -18.89 -1.95 -1.79
C SER A 490 -17.58 -1.18 -1.80
N GLN A 491 -17.38 -0.30 -0.82
CA GLN A 491 -16.17 0.53 -0.70
C GLN A 491 -15.17 -0.13 0.24
N SER A 492 -13.89 -0.13 -0.15
CA SER A 492 -12.80 -0.54 0.74
C SER A 492 -12.47 0.54 1.75
N ILE A 493 -11.63 0.21 2.72
CA ILE A 493 -11.12 1.18 3.70
C ILE A 493 -10.35 2.35 3.05
N ASP A 494 -9.87 2.21 1.81
CA ASP A 494 -9.23 3.30 1.07
C ASP A 494 -10.17 4.49 0.85
N PHE A 495 -11.48 4.26 0.81
CA PHE A 495 -12.51 5.28 0.59
C PHE A 495 -13.33 5.62 1.83
N THR A 496 -13.36 4.72 2.83
CA THR A 496 -14.14 4.91 4.04
C THR A 496 -13.30 5.24 5.27
N GLY A 497 -12.00 5.04 5.18
CA GLY A 497 -11.14 4.93 6.34
C GLY A 497 -11.44 3.63 7.12
N GLY A 498 -10.49 3.14 7.88
CA GLY A 498 -10.68 1.95 8.68
C GLY A 498 -9.45 1.07 8.75
N ARG A 499 -9.67 -0.15 9.25
CA ARG A 499 -8.67 -1.22 9.35
C ARG A 499 -9.17 -2.46 8.63
N ASN A 500 -8.27 -3.12 7.91
CA ASN A 500 -8.47 -4.43 7.32
C ASN A 500 -7.53 -5.43 7.99
N PHE A 501 -8.07 -6.56 8.42
CA PHE A 501 -7.30 -7.70 8.88
C PHE A 501 -7.60 -8.89 7.97
N LYS A 502 -6.57 -9.51 7.39
CA LYS A 502 -6.71 -10.81 6.74
C LYS A 502 -6.34 -11.87 7.76
N VAL A 503 -7.32 -12.66 8.14
CA VAL A 503 -7.17 -13.76 9.08
C VAL A 503 -7.26 -15.07 8.32
N GLN A 504 -6.24 -15.90 8.45
CA GLN A 504 -6.23 -17.24 7.90
C GLN A 504 -6.62 -18.23 9.00
N PHE A 505 -7.62 -19.06 8.74
CA PHE A 505 -8.09 -20.09 9.65
C PHE A 505 -7.58 -21.47 9.19
N GLU A 506 -7.47 -22.41 10.12
CA GLU A 506 -7.11 -23.78 9.80
C GLU A 506 -8.25 -24.52 9.08
N ASN A 507 -9.49 -24.28 9.50
CA ASN A 507 -10.69 -24.82 8.93
C ASN A 507 -11.47 -23.78 8.13
N PRO A 508 -12.25 -24.19 7.10
CA PRO A 508 -13.15 -23.28 6.41
C PRO A 508 -14.16 -22.65 7.38
N VAL A 509 -14.34 -21.32 7.29
CA VAL A 509 -15.28 -20.56 8.14
C VAL A 509 -16.31 -19.84 7.28
N GLU A 510 -17.54 -19.73 7.78
CA GLU A 510 -18.57 -18.93 7.12
C GLU A 510 -18.40 -17.44 7.49
N PRO A 511 -18.26 -16.54 6.50
CA PRO A 511 -18.02 -15.11 6.76
C PRO A 511 -19.11 -14.45 7.62
N GLU A 512 -20.34 -14.91 7.48
CA GLU A 512 -21.47 -14.37 8.25
C GLU A 512 -21.34 -14.68 9.73
N GLN A 513 -20.90 -15.90 10.09
CA GLN A 513 -20.64 -16.26 11.48
C GLN A 513 -19.54 -15.38 12.10
N VAL A 514 -18.46 -15.14 11.34
CA VAL A 514 -17.38 -14.26 11.78
C VAL A 514 -17.88 -12.83 11.94
N ARG A 515 -18.73 -12.35 11.01
CA ARG A 515 -19.33 -11.03 11.08
C ARG A 515 -20.21 -10.83 12.31
N GLU A 516 -21.06 -11.79 12.62
CA GLU A 516 -21.94 -11.75 13.80
C GLU A 516 -21.14 -11.70 15.11
N LEU A 517 -20.09 -12.53 15.21
CA LEU A 517 -19.20 -12.53 16.37
C LEU A 517 -18.54 -11.16 16.59
N ILE A 518 -18.02 -10.55 15.53
CA ILE A 518 -17.32 -9.28 15.61
C ILE A 518 -18.32 -8.15 15.87
N SER A 519 -19.41 -8.07 15.14
CA SER A 519 -20.44 -7.04 15.30
C SER A 519 -21.05 -7.01 16.70
N SER A 520 -21.18 -8.16 17.36
CA SER A 520 -21.69 -8.26 18.72
C SER A 520 -20.80 -7.56 19.75
N LYS A 521 -19.50 -7.41 19.47
CA LYS A 521 -18.52 -6.83 20.40
C LYS A 521 -18.01 -5.44 19.98
N PHE A 522 -17.99 -5.13 18.68
CA PHE A 522 -17.51 -3.84 18.16
C PHE A 522 -18.60 -2.75 18.14
N GLY A 523 -19.81 -3.03 18.64
CA GLY A 523 -20.89 -2.06 18.78
C GLY A 523 -21.36 -1.46 17.45
N ASP A 524 -21.46 -0.13 17.39
CA ASP A 524 -21.96 0.62 16.21
C ASP A 524 -20.94 0.73 15.07
N ALA A 525 -19.77 0.07 15.17
CA ALA A 525 -18.78 0.13 14.12
C ALA A 525 -19.23 -0.66 12.88
N ASN A 526 -18.96 -0.13 11.70
CA ASN A 526 -19.18 -0.84 10.46
C ASN A 526 -18.20 -2.02 10.37
N VAL A 527 -18.75 -3.24 10.29
CA VAL A 527 -17.97 -4.47 10.13
C VAL A 527 -18.37 -5.14 8.82
N SER A 528 -17.39 -5.32 7.94
CA SER A 528 -17.53 -6.10 6.71
C SER A 528 -16.60 -7.31 6.78
N VAL A 529 -17.13 -8.49 6.49
CA VAL A 529 -16.38 -9.74 6.50
C VAL A 529 -16.57 -10.45 5.17
N ILE A 530 -15.47 -10.72 4.48
CA ILE A 530 -15.48 -11.30 3.14
C ILE A 530 -14.49 -12.47 3.10
N ALA A 531 -14.94 -13.63 2.59
CA ALA A 531 -14.03 -14.75 2.34
C ALA A 531 -13.11 -14.42 1.16
N ILE A 532 -11.85 -14.80 1.29
CA ILE A 532 -10.83 -14.69 0.26
C ILE A 532 -10.49 -16.13 -0.18
N GLY A 533 -10.56 -16.39 -1.48
CA GLY A 533 -10.34 -17.72 -2.02
C GLY A 533 -11.58 -18.61 -1.98
N THR A 534 -11.49 -19.75 -2.66
CA THR A 534 -12.59 -20.73 -2.77
C THR A 534 -12.63 -21.73 -1.62
N ASP A 535 -11.55 -21.81 -0.86
CA ASP A 535 -11.40 -22.72 0.28
C ASP A 535 -12.04 -22.19 1.58
N LYS A 536 -12.46 -20.90 1.58
CA LYS A 536 -13.06 -20.21 2.73
C LYS A 536 -12.20 -20.24 4.01
N LYS A 537 -10.90 -20.48 3.88
CA LYS A 537 -9.95 -20.49 5.00
C LYS A 537 -9.44 -19.12 5.35
N THR A 538 -9.38 -18.22 4.38
CA THR A 538 -8.93 -16.85 4.60
C THR A 538 -10.10 -15.89 4.55
N VAL A 539 -10.20 -15.03 5.54
CA VAL A 539 -11.27 -14.04 5.66
C VAL A 539 -10.67 -12.67 5.84
N ARG A 540 -11.18 -11.68 5.11
CA ARG A 540 -10.87 -10.27 5.32
C ARG A 540 -11.95 -9.65 6.19
N ILE A 541 -11.50 -9.04 7.28
CA ILE A 541 -12.33 -8.33 8.26
C ILE A 541 -12.00 -6.84 8.12
N SER A 542 -12.97 -6.04 7.71
CA SER A 542 -12.84 -4.59 7.57
C SER A 542 -13.69 -3.91 8.64
N THR A 543 -13.11 -2.93 9.36
CA THR A 543 -13.81 -2.20 10.40
C THR A 543 -13.29 -0.77 10.54
N ASN A 544 -14.19 0.16 10.88
CA ASN A 544 -13.84 1.53 11.26
C ASN A 544 -13.79 1.75 12.78
N TYR A 545 -13.78 0.67 13.57
CA TYR A 545 -13.75 0.72 15.03
C TYR A 545 -12.55 1.53 15.53
N ARG A 546 -12.81 2.55 16.34
CA ARG A 546 -11.80 3.45 16.95
C ARG A 546 -10.78 4.01 15.95
N ILE A 547 -11.21 4.32 14.73
CA ILE A 547 -10.28 4.81 13.68
C ILE A 547 -9.81 6.24 13.96
N GLU A 548 -10.56 7.02 14.73
CA GLU A 548 -10.20 8.38 15.14
C GLU A 548 -9.22 8.42 16.32
N ASP A 549 -9.05 7.28 17.02
CA ASP A 549 -8.11 7.19 18.13
C ASP A 549 -6.67 7.11 17.65
N GLU A 550 -5.84 8.08 18.04
CA GLU A 550 -4.43 8.20 17.62
C GLU A 550 -3.44 7.57 18.61
N GLY A 551 -3.86 6.72 19.52
CA GLY A 551 -2.99 6.06 20.52
C GLY A 551 -2.07 5.02 19.87
N ASN A 552 -0.80 4.95 20.28
CA ASN A 552 0.16 3.95 19.76
C ASN A 552 -0.22 2.50 20.12
N ASN A 553 -1.04 2.29 21.14
CA ASN A 553 -1.46 0.96 21.60
C ASN A 553 -2.82 0.53 21.06
N VAL A 554 -3.54 1.41 20.34
CA VAL A 554 -4.90 1.13 19.86
C VAL A 554 -4.93 -0.06 18.92
N ASP A 555 -3.94 -0.18 18.04
CA ASP A 555 -3.88 -1.26 17.06
C ASP A 555 -3.63 -2.61 17.73
N SER A 556 -2.73 -2.67 18.72
CA SER A 556 -2.48 -3.88 19.52
C SER A 556 -3.68 -4.26 20.40
N GLU A 557 -4.40 -3.27 20.95
CA GLU A 557 -5.64 -3.51 21.67
C GLU A 557 -6.73 -4.09 20.78
N ILE A 558 -6.86 -3.59 19.55
CA ILE A 558 -7.82 -4.11 18.57
C ILE A 558 -7.46 -5.53 18.13
N GLU A 559 -6.19 -5.81 17.90
CA GLU A 559 -5.72 -7.18 17.56
C GLU A 559 -6.02 -8.15 18.72
N SER A 560 -5.78 -7.74 19.96
CA SER A 560 -6.11 -8.54 21.14
C SER A 560 -7.63 -8.76 21.27
N TYR A 561 -8.40 -7.71 21.00
CA TYR A 561 -9.87 -7.78 21.03
C TYR A 561 -10.43 -8.68 19.92
N LEU A 562 -9.80 -8.62 18.75
CA LEU A 562 -10.14 -9.49 17.62
C LEU A 562 -9.83 -10.97 17.94
N TYR A 563 -8.70 -11.24 18.58
CA TYR A 563 -8.34 -12.59 19.06
C TYR A 563 -9.39 -13.13 20.02
N GLU A 564 -9.77 -12.38 21.05
CA GLU A 564 -10.79 -12.80 22.02
C GLU A 564 -12.15 -13.07 21.38
N THR A 565 -12.50 -12.25 20.38
CA THR A 565 -13.78 -12.37 19.67
C THR A 565 -13.80 -13.59 18.75
N LEU A 566 -12.68 -13.90 18.12
CA LEU A 566 -12.56 -15.03 17.18
C LEU A 566 -12.22 -16.35 17.86
N LYS A 567 -11.93 -16.36 19.15
CA LYS A 567 -11.57 -17.55 19.93
C LYS A 567 -12.49 -18.76 19.72
N PRO A 568 -13.84 -18.61 19.55
CA PRO A 568 -14.73 -19.74 19.29
C PRO A 568 -14.51 -20.42 17.93
N VAL A 569 -13.89 -19.74 16.98
CA VAL A 569 -13.68 -20.21 15.60
C VAL A 569 -12.23 -20.60 15.35
N LEU A 570 -11.32 -20.21 16.26
CA LEU A 570 -9.91 -20.57 16.23
C LEU A 570 -9.70 -22.00 16.79
N THR A 571 -8.60 -22.63 16.40
CA THR A 571 -8.23 -23.95 16.93
C THR A 571 -7.79 -23.83 18.41
N GLN A 572 -8.12 -24.81 19.25
CA GLN A 572 -8.02 -24.73 20.72
C GLN A 572 -6.64 -24.43 21.34
N ASN A 573 -5.57 -24.42 20.55
CA ASN A 573 -4.20 -24.26 21.05
C ASN A 573 -3.49 -22.98 20.59
N ILE A 574 -4.23 -21.97 20.10
CA ILE A 574 -3.62 -20.74 19.61
C ILE A 574 -3.54 -19.73 20.75
N THR A 575 -2.33 -19.20 20.99
CA THR A 575 -2.10 -18.07 21.91
C THR A 575 -2.28 -16.74 21.18
N LEU A 576 -2.44 -15.65 21.92
CA LEU A 576 -2.47 -14.30 21.33
C LEU A 576 -1.19 -14.01 20.53
N GLU A 577 -0.03 -14.42 21.03
CA GLU A 577 1.25 -14.24 20.35
C GLU A 577 1.29 -14.95 18.98
N THR A 578 0.78 -16.19 18.95
CA THR A 578 0.67 -16.99 17.72
C THR A 578 -0.35 -16.39 16.73
N PHE A 579 -1.44 -15.82 17.23
CA PHE A 579 -2.48 -15.20 16.41
C PHE A 579 -2.01 -13.88 15.75
N ILE A 580 -1.19 -13.11 16.45
CA ILE A 580 -0.62 -11.85 15.96
C ILE A 580 0.62 -12.10 15.10
N ASP A 581 1.28 -13.25 15.24
CA ASP A 581 2.45 -13.61 14.45
C ASP A 581 2.08 -13.84 13.00
N ARG A 582 2.47 -12.92 12.15
CA ARG A 582 2.17 -12.90 10.71
C ARG A 582 2.96 -13.95 9.93
N ASP A 583 3.93 -14.58 10.55
CA ASP A 583 4.76 -15.66 9.94
C ASP A 583 4.24 -17.05 10.30
N ASN A 584 3.34 -17.14 11.27
CA ASN A 584 2.77 -18.39 11.73
C ASN A 584 1.45 -18.69 10.99
N HIS A 585 1.38 -19.83 10.30
CA HIS A 585 0.22 -20.25 9.52
C HIS A 585 -0.52 -21.44 10.14
N THR A 586 -0.12 -21.85 11.36
CA THR A 586 -0.76 -22.98 12.02
C THR A 586 -1.88 -22.52 12.95
N GLY A 587 -3.07 -23.00 12.70
CA GLY A 587 -4.19 -22.91 13.63
C GLY A 587 -5.05 -21.65 13.56
N GLY A 588 -4.61 -20.61 12.89
CA GLY A 588 -5.28 -19.31 12.71
C GLY A 588 -4.41 -18.13 13.14
N SER A 589 -4.14 -17.20 12.21
CA SER A 589 -3.33 -16.02 12.48
C SER A 589 -3.73 -14.84 11.58
N ILE A 590 -3.37 -13.63 12.01
CA ILE A 590 -3.45 -12.42 11.16
C ILE A 590 -2.27 -12.47 10.18
N VAL A 591 -2.53 -12.72 8.90
CA VAL A 591 -1.51 -12.78 7.85
C VAL A 591 -1.18 -11.40 7.25
N SER A 592 -2.11 -10.45 7.33
CA SER A 592 -1.83 -9.05 6.98
C SER A 592 -2.79 -8.10 7.68
N SER A 593 -2.33 -6.89 7.93
CA SER A 593 -3.15 -5.79 8.43
C SER A 593 -2.89 -4.51 7.63
N GLN A 594 -3.94 -3.72 7.44
CA GLN A 594 -3.88 -2.44 6.75
C GLN A 594 -4.71 -1.43 7.55
N LYS A 595 -4.20 -0.20 7.65
CA LYS A 595 -4.88 0.92 8.29
C LYS A 595 -4.86 2.11 7.34
N VAL A 596 -6.01 2.75 7.18
CA VAL A 596 -6.16 3.99 6.40
C VAL A 596 -6.91 5.00 7.25
N GLY A 597 -6.27 6.14 7.51
CA GLY A 597 -6.90 7.24 8.26
C GLY A 597 -8.00 7.93 7.46
N PRO A 598 -9.01 8.54 8.13
CA PRO A 598 -10.14 9.20 7.46
C PRO A 598 -9.71 10.32 6.51
N SER A 599 -8.72 11.12 6.87
CA SER A 599 -8.22 12.22 6.03
C SER A 599 -7.65 11.72 4.69
N ILE A 600 -6.88 10.63 4.72
CA ILE A 600 -6.32 10.03 3.51
C ILE A 600 -7.43 9.40 2.66
N ALA A 601 -8.42 8.76 3.28
CA ALA A 601 -9.56 8.20 2.56
C ALA A 601 -10.34 9.28 1.78
N ASP A 602 -10.57 10.44 2.38
CA ASP A 602 -11.21 11.58 1.73
C ASP A 602 -10.36 12.18 0.59
N ASP A 603 -9.04 12.25 0.76
CA ASP A 603 -8.10 12.69 -0.28
C ASP A 603 -8.10 11.71 -1.47
N ILE A 604 -8.07 10.41 -1.21
CA ILE A 604 -8.14 9.36 -2.23
C ILE A 604 -9.46 9.46 -3.01
N LYS A 605 -10.59 9.59 -2.31
CA LYS A 605 -11.91 9.71 -2.92
C LYS A 605 -12.03 10.93 -3.83
N THR A 606 -11.58 12.07 -3.35
CA THR A 606 -11.58 13.33 -4.08
C THR A 606 -10.65 13.28 -5.28
N GLY A 607 -9.43 12.75 -5.07
CA GLY A 607 -8.43 12.54 -6.12
C GLY A 607 -8.91 11.58 -7.21
N ALA A 608 -9.65 10.53 -6.85
CA ALA A 608 -10.24 9.58 -7.79
C ALA A 608 -11.22 10.26 -8.76
N ILE A 609 -12.13 11.11 -8.24
CA ILE A 609 -13.10 11.83 -9.05
C ILE A 609 -12.37 12.80 -9.99
N TYR A 610 -11.43 13.60 -9.45
CA TYR A 610 -10.67 14.55 -10.26
C TYR A 610 -9.84 13.88 -11.35
N SER A 611 -9.22 12.74 -11.05
CA SER A 611 -8.39 12.01 -12.03
C SER A 611 -9.21 11.51 -13.21
N VAL A 612 -10.40 10.96 -12.99
CA VAL A 612 -11.30 10.48 -14.06
C VAL A 612 -11.81 11.66 -14.91
N VAL A 613 -12.28 12.74 -14.28
CA VAL A 613 -12.75 13.93 -14.98
C VAL A 613 -11.62 14.55 -15.80
N LEU A 614 -10.43 14.71 -15.21
CA LEU A 614 -9.26 15.26 -15.89
C LEU A 614 -8.83 14.40 -17.07
N ALA A 615 -8.86 13.06 -16.92
CA ALA A 615 -8.53 12.13 -18.00
C ALA A 615 -9.50 12.29 -19.18
N LEU A 616 -10.80 12.33 -18.93
CA LEU A 616 -11.81 12.53 -19.97
C LEU A 616 -11.63 13.87 -20.69
N LEU A 617 -11.34 14.94 -19.95
CA LEU A 617 -11.12 16.28 -20.53
C LEU A 617 -9.82 16.33 -21.33
N ALA A 618 -8.72 15.79 -20.78
CA ALA A 618 -7.41 15.79 -21.44
C ALA A 618 -7.47 14.99 -22.76
N ILE A 619 -8.07 13.81 -22.72
CA ILE A 619 -8.25 12.97 -23.92
C ILE A 619 -9.18 13.65 -24.93
N GLY A 620 -10.30 14.23 -24.47
CA GLY A 620 -11.22 14.95 -25.35
C GLY A 620 -10.55 16.13 -26.02
N LEU A 621 -9.75 16.90 -25.31
CA LEU A 621 -8.96 18.01 -25.86
C LEU A 621 -7.90 17.49 -26.85
N TYR A 622 -7.19 16.39 -26.52
CA TYR A 622 -6.21 15.78 -27.42
C TYR A 622 -6.88 15.39 -28.78
N ILE A 623 -8.01 14.70 -28.70
CA ILE A 623 -8.75 14.30 -29.93
C ILE A 623 -9.20 15.53 -30.73
N LEU A 624 -9.68 16.58 -30.05
CA LEU A 624 -10.08 17.82 -30.71
C LEU A 624 -8.91 18.46 -31.45
N LEU A 625 -7.76 18.54 -30.84
CA LEU A 625 -6.53 19.09 -31.44
C LEU A 625 -6.04 18.24 -32.62
N ARG A 626 -6.04 16.90 -32.42
CA ARG A 626 -5.52 15.93 -33.38
C ARG A 626 -6.37 15.81 -34.65
N PHE A 627 -7.67 15.73 -34.51
CA PHE A 627 -8.59 15.56 -35.64
C PHE A 627 -9.24 16.85 -36.10
N ARG A 628 -9.09 17.94 -35.36
CA ARG A 628 -9.69 19.27 -35.66
C ARG A 628 -11.20 19.20 -35.97
N ASN A 629 -11.90 18.24 -35.34
CA ASN A 629 -13.33 18.02 -35.53
C ASN A 629 -14.00 17.69 -34.20
N ILE A 630 -14.90 18.57 -33.78
CA ILE A 630 -15.66 18.45 -32.52
C ILE A 630 -16.50 17.17 -32.45
N ALA A 631 -16.99 16.64 -33.60
CA ALA A 631 -17.80 15.43 -33.60
C ALA A 631 -17.05 14.19 -33.10
N TYR A 632 -15.76 14.06 -33.44
CA TYR A 632 -14.92 12.96 -32.96
C TYR A 632 -14.61 13.11 -31.46
N SER A 633 -14.34 14.34 -31.02
CA SER A 633 -14.07 14.60 -29.59
C SER A 633 -15.30 14.31 -28.73
N ILE A 634 -16.45 14.83 -29.05
CA ILE A 634 -17.70 14.59 -28.32
C ILE A 634 -18.08 13.11 -28.36
N GLY A 635 -18.00 12.46 -29.54
CA GLY A 635 -18.28 11.04 -29.67
C GLY A 635 -17.40 10.18 -28.78
N SER A 636 -16.09 10.51 -28.67
CA SER A 636 -15.16 9.83 -27.79
C SER A 636 -15.45 10.08 -26.30
N ILE A 637 -15.66 11.35 -25.90
CA ILE A 637 -15.92 11.67 -24.48
C ILE A 637 -17.19 10.97 -23.98
N VAL A 638 -18.28 11.04 -24.80
CA VAL A 638 -19.53 10.38 -24.41
C VAL A 638 -19.34 8.86 -24.31
N ALA A 639 -18.67 8.26 -25.29
CA ALA A 639 -18.41 6.83 -25.25
C ALA A 639 -17.56 6.41 -24.03
N LEU A 640 -16.47 7.13 -23.73
CA LEU A 640 -15.63 6.88 -22.55
C LEU A 640 -16.40 7.07 -21.23
N SER A 641 -17.26 8.07 -21.16
CA SER A 641 -18.14 8.27 -19.99
C SER A 641 -19.12 7.10 -19.83
N CYS A 642 -19.70 6.62 -20.94
CA CYS A 642 -20.55 5.43 -20.91
C CYS A 642 -19.78 4.18 -20.48
N ASP A 643 -18.55 3.99 -20.97
CA ASP A 643 -17.67 2.87 -20.58
C ASP A 643 -17.43 2.88 -19.07
N THR A 644 -17.08 4.04 -18.52
CA THR A 644 -16.85 4.24 -17.08
C THR A 644 -18.12 3.91 -16.27
N ILE A 645 -19.28 4.44 -16.66
CA ILE A 645 -20.55 4.18 -15.97
C ILE A 645 -20.91 2.68 -16.01
N MET A 646 -20.69 2.02 -17.14
CA MET A 646 -20.96 0.59 -17.28
C MET A 646 -20.04 -0.27 -16.42
N ILE A 647 -18.74 0.08 -16.29
CA ILE A 647 -17.81 -0.64 -15.42
C ILE A 647 -18.23 -0.47 -13.94
N ILE A 648 -18.50 0.76 -13.50
CA ILE A 648 -18.98 1.05 -12.14
C ILE A 648 -20.32 0.35 -11.88
N GLY A 649 -21.23 0.40 -12.84
CA GLY A 649 -22.53 -0.25 -12.75
C GLY A 649 -22.44 -1.79 -12.65
N ALA A 650 -21.50 -2.41 -13.37
CA ALA A 650 -21.23 -3.83 -13.26
C ALA A 650 -20.73 -4.21 -11.86
N TYR A 651 -19.86 -3.41 -11.25
CA TYR A 651 -19.43 -3.61 -9.85
C TYR A 651 -20.61 -3.50 -8.89
N SER A 652 -21.48 -2.49 -9.05
CA SER A 652 -22.70 -2.35 -8.25
C SER A 652 -23.67 -3.53 -8.42
N LEU A 653 -23.77 -4.06 -9.64
CA LEU A 653 -24.72 -5.14 -9.96
C LEU A 653 -24.26 -6.50 -9.43
N PHE A 654 -22.97 -6.81 -9.54
CA PHE A 654 -22.42 -8.13 -9.32
C PHE A 654 -21.78 -8.31 -7.93
N TRP A 655 -21.58 -7.26 -7.14
CA TRP A 655 -20.99 -7.43 -5.81
C TRP A 655 -21.90 -8.29 -4.92
N GLY A 656 -21.28 -9.20 -4.18
CA GLY A 656 -21.99 -10.19 -3.37
C GLY A 656 -22.61 -11.37 -4.15
N ILE A 657 -22.55 -11.35 -5.50
CA ILE A 657 -23.03 -12.45 -6.36
C ILE A 657 -21.84 -13.29 -6.84
N LEU A 658 -20.74 -12.65 -7.21
CA LEU A 658 -19.55 -13.34 -7.71
C LEU A 658 -18.70 -13.88 -6.54
N PRO A 659 -17.97 -15.01 -6.75
CA PRO A 659 -17.21 -15.68 -5.69
C PRO A 659 -15.86 -15.00 -5.40
N PHE A 660 -15.71 -13.71 -5.69
CA PHE A 660 -14.54 -12.90 -5.39
C PHE A 660 -14.97 -11.48 -5.05
N SER A 661 -14.08 -10.75 -4.34
CA SER A 661 -14.36 -9.39 -3.90
C SER A 661 -14.45 -8.42 -5.06
N LEU A 662 -15.55 -7.67 -5.14
CA LEU A 662 -15.77 -6.53 -6.03
C LEU A 662 -15.80 -5.22 -5.22
N GLU A 663 -14.94 -5.11 -4.22
CA GLU A 663 -14.76 -3.84 -3.50
C GLU A 663 -14.03 -2.83 -4.38
N ILE A 664 -14.50 -1.59 -4.29
CA ILE A 664 -13.85 -0.46 -4.92
C ILE A 664 -12.72 -0.01 -4.01
N ASP A 665 -11.51 -0.20 -4.47
CA ASP A 665 -10.26 0.22 -3.85
C ASP A 665 -9.49 1.18 -4.77
N GLN A 666 -8.32 1.62 -4.35
CA GLN A 666 -7.46 2.44 -5.19
C GLN A 666 -7.10 1.74 -6.50
N THR A 667 -6.92 0.42 -6.51
CA THR A 667 -6.54 -0.33 -7.73
C THR A 667 -7.64 -0.32 -8.77
N PHE A 668 -8.91 -0.28 -8.34
CA PHE A 668 -10.07 -0.11 -9.23
C PHE A 668 -10.04 1.22 -9.99
N ILE A 669 -9.63 2.33 -9.32
CA ILE A 669 -9.45 3.62 -10.00
C ILE A 669 -8.37 3.52 -11.08
N GLY A 670 -7.26 2.84 -10.75
CA GLY A 670 -6.21 2.53 -11.73
C GLY A 670 -6.75 1.74 -12.92
N ALA A 671 -7.60 0.75 -12.68
CA ALA A 671 -8.25 -0.03 -13.73
C ALA A 671 -9.17 0.84 -14.62
N ILE A 672 -10.01 1.70 -14.05
CA ILE A 672 -10.88 2.62 -14.82
C ILE A 672 -10.05 3.54 -15.72
N LEU A 673 -9.05 4.22 -15.16
CA LEU A 673 -8.20 5.13 -15.92
C LEU A 673 -7.46 4.41 -17.04
N THR A 674 -6.97 3.21 -16.76
CA THR A 674 -6.30 2.39 -17.77
C THR A 674 -7.27 1.89 -18.84
N ALA A 675 -8.49 1.49 -18.45
CA ALA A 675 -9.53 1.09 -19.38
C ALA A 675 -9.96 2.26 -20.30
N ILE A 676 -10.04 3.49 -19.76
CA ILE A 676 -10.26 4.71 -20.55
C ILE A 676 -9.13 4.90 -21.57
N GLY A 677 -7.86 4.77 -21.14
CA GLY A 677 -6.67 4.86 -22.00
C GLY A 677 -6.63 3.78 -23.08
N TYR A 678 -7.06 2.57 -22.77
CA TYR A 678 -7.17 1.49 -23.74
C TYR A 678 -8.35 1.69 -24.72
N SER A 679 -9.52 2.03 -24.21
CA SER A 679 -10.73 2.21 -24.99
C SER A 679 -10.62 3.33 -26.03
N ILE A 680 -9.84 4.37 -25.74
CA ILE A 680 -9.63 5.46 -26.69
C ILE A 680 -8.78 5.04 -27.90
N ASN A 681 -7.88 4.06 -27.72
CA ASN A 681 -7.02 3.54 -28.78
C ASN A 681 -7.85 3.08 -30.01
N ASP A 682 -8.87 2.24 -29.79
CA ASP A 682 -9.74 1.77 -30.86
C ASP A 682 -10.50 2.92 -31.51
N LYS A 683 -10.99 3.90 -30.73
CA LYS A 683 -11.71 5.06 -31.23
C LYS A 683 -10.84 5.94 -32.15
N VAL A 684 -9.60 6.19 -31.75
CA VAL A 684 -8.63 6.98 -32.52
C VAL A 684 -8.37 6.33 -33.87
N VAL A 685 -8.16 5.03 -33.92
CA VAL A 685 -7.87 4.32 -35.17
C VAL A 685 -9.08 4.27 -36.10
N ILE A 686 -10.27 4.05 -35.57
CA ILE A 686 -11.50 4.10 -36.34
C ILE A 686 -11.67 5.52 -36.97
N PHE A 687 -11.48 6.57 -36.16
CA PHE A 687 -11.63 7.94 -36.66
C PHE A 687 -10.51 8.35 -37.63
N ASP A 688 -9.31 7.83 -37.46
CA ASP A 688 -8.23 8.02 -38.45
C ASP A 688 -8.61 7.37 -39.79
N ARG A 689 -9.16 6.15 -39.76
CA ARG A 689 -9.65 5.46 -40.96
C ARG A 689 -10.83 6.19 -41.60
N VAL A 690 -11.76 6.70 -40.81
CA VAL A 690 -12.88 7.53 -41.30
C VAL A 690 -12.34 8.78 -41.97
N ARG A 691 -11.34 9.47 -41.41
CA ARG A 691 -10.69 10.64 -41.99
C ARG A 691 -9.95 10.30 -43.28
N GLU A 692 -9.24 9.21 -43.35
CA GLU A 692 -8.58 8.69 -44.56
C GLU A 692 -9.61 8.47 -45.68
N PHE A 693 -10.72 7.81 -45.38
CA PHE A 693 -11.77 7.55 -46.40
C PHE A 693 -12.49 8.81 -46.86
N PHE A 694 -12.66 9.81 -46.01
CA PHE A 694 -13.14 11.12 -46.39
C PHE A 694 -12.20 11.82 -47.39
N GLY A 695 -10.88 11.66 -47.22
CA GLY A 695 -9.88 12.16 -48.17
C GLY A 695 -9.91 11.43 -49.51
N LEU A 696 -9.98 10.09 -49.47
CA LEU A 696 -9.98 9.26 -50.67
C LEU A 696 -11.30 9.33 -51.49
N TYR A 697 -12.44 9.44 -50.79
CA TYR A 697 -13.78 9.37 -51.40
C TYR A 697 -14.68 10.54 -50.98
N PRO A 698 -14.33 11.79 -51.26
CA PRO A 698 -15.05 12.98 -50.75
C PRO A 698 -16.50 13.12 -51.19
N LYS A 699 -16.89 12.47 -52.30
CA LYS A 699 -18.26 12.51 -52.85
C LYS A 699 -19.14 11.34 -52.39
N ARG A 700 -18.58 10.37 -51.63
CA ARG A 700 -19.31 9.18 -51.20
C ARG A 700 -20.28 9.51 -50.06
N ASP A 701 -21.40 8.78 -49.97
CA ASP A 701 -22.34 8.97 -48.85
C ASP A 701 -21.67 8.65 -47.51
N LYS A 702 -21.86 9.56 -46.57
CA LYS A 702 -21.23 9.46 -45.22
C LYS A 702 -21.60 8.17 -44.48
N ARG A 703 -22.84 7.66 -44.65
CA ARG A 703 -23.27 6.41 -44.05
C ARG A 703 -22.43 5.24 -44.58
N VAL A 704 -22.28 5.17 -45.89
CA VAL A 704 -21.47 4.11 -46.51
C VAL A 704 -20.01 4.22 -46.11
N LEU A 705 -19.50 5.46 -46.09
CA LEU A 705 -18.10 5.73 -45.72
C LEU A 705 -17.80 5.33 -44.28
N PHE A 706 -18.68 5.67 -43.33
CA PHE A 706 -18.51 5.21 -41.93
C PHE A 706 -18.62 3.68 -41.82
N ASN A 707 -19.58 3.03 -42.47
CA ASN A 707 -19.72 1.57 -42.47
C ASN A 707 -18.49 0.88 -43.04
N ASP A 708 -17.97 1.36 -44.17
CA ASP A 708 -16.76 0.78 -44.78
C ASP A 708 -15.54 0.97 -43.90
N SER A 709 -15.37 2.14 -43.26
CA SER A 709 -14.29 2.39 -42.33
C SER A 709 -14.34 1.42 -41.13
N LEU A 710 -15.52 1.21 -40.56
CA LEU A 710 -15.73 0.27 -39.45
C LEU A 710 -15.47 -1.18 -39.85
N ASN A 711 -15.96 -1.62 -41.00
CA ASN A 711 -15.78 -2.97 -41.50
C ASN A 711 -14.29 -3.26 -41.82
N THR A 712 -13.55 -2.30 -42.36
CA THR A 712 -12.12 -2.47 -42.66
C THR A 712 -11.25 -2.51 -41.40
N THR A 713 -11.65 -1.84 -40.33
CA THR A 713 -10.91 -1.84 -39.05
C THR A 713 -11.35 -2.95 -38.10
N LEU A 714 -12.47 -3.64 -38.38
CA LEU A 714 -13.09 -4.61 -37.47
C LEU A 714 -12.16 -5.79 -37.09
N ALA A 715 -11.52 -6.39 -38.09
CA ALA A 715 -10.59 -7.52 -37.88
C ALA A 715 -9.43 -7.13 -36.96
N ARG A 716 -8.89 -5.93 -37.15
CA ARG A 716 -7.83 -5.39 -36.30
C ARG A 716 -8.33 -5.15 -34.89
N THR A 717 -9.42 -4.41 -34.70
CA THR A 717 -10.00 -4.09 -33.39
C THR A 717 -10.25 -5.36 -32.59
N ILE A 718 -10.78 -6.42 -33.21
CA ILE A 718 -10.98 -7.69 -32.53
C ILE A 718 -9.65 -8.38 -32.18
N ASN A 719 -8.67 -8.37 -33.05
CA ASN A 719 -7.37 -8.99 -32.81
C ASN A 719 -6.61 -8.30 -31.65
N THR A 720 -6.65 -6.98 -31.58
CA THR A 720 -6.02 -6.20 -30.50
C THR A 720 -6.74 -6.42 -29.17
N SER A 721 -8.06 -6.40 -29.16
CA SER A 721 -8.83 -6.68 -27.95
C SER A 721 -8.67 -8.12 -27.49
N LEU A 722 -8.59 -9.08 -28.39
CA LEU A 722 -8.40 -10.50 -28.05
C LEU A 722 -7.02 -10.77 -27.48
N SER A 723 -5.95 -10.17 -28.03
CA SER A 723 -4.59 -10.31 -27.47
C SER A 723 -4.50 -9.78 -26.06
N THR A 724 -5.07 -8.61 -25.78
CA THR A 724 -5.13 -8.03 -24.42
C THR A 724 -6.02 -8.84 -23.50
N LEU A 725 -7.16 -9.35 -24.00
CA LEU A 725 -8.06 -10.17 -23.23
C LEU A 725 -7.42 -11.50 -22.78
N ILE A 726 -6.61 -12.15 -23.63
CA ILE A 726 -5.86 -13.35 -23.26
C ILE A 726 -4.96 -13.07 -22.06
N VAL A 727 -4.23 -11.96 -22.07
CA VAL A 727 -3.33 -11.55 -20.99
C VAL A 727 -4.13 -11.28 -19.71
N LEU A 728 -5.21 -10.52 -19.80
CA LEU A 728 -6.06 -10.19 -18.66
C LEU A 728 -6.76 -11.43 -18.05
N LEU A 729 -7.16 -12.39 -18.88
CA LEU A 729 -7.72 -13.65 -18.40
C LEU A 729 -6.66 -14.48 -17.64
N CYS A 730 -5.42 -14.48 -18.10
CA CYS A 730 -4.33 -15.13 -17.35
C CYS A 730 -4.16 -14.52 -15.97
N ILE A 731 -4.13 -13.17 -15.88
CA ILE A 731 -4.04 -12.46 -14.60
C ILE A 731 -5.27 -12.76 -13.73
N PHE A 732 -6.47 -12.75 -14.31
CA PHE A 732 -7.72 -12.98 -13.58
C PHE A 732 -7.77 -14.38 -12.95
N ILE A 733 -7.30 -15.41 -13.69
CA ILE A 733 -7.37 -16.81 -13.25
C ILE A 733 -6.19 -17.15 -12.34
N LEU A 734 -4.96 -16.72 -12.69
CA LEU A 734 -3.72 -17.19 -12.09
C LEU A 734 -3.05 -16.14 -11.19
N GLY A 735 -3.41 -14.87 -11.28
CA GLY A 735 -2.71 -13.75 -10.63
C GLY A 735 -2.98 -13.58 -9.14
N GLY A 736 -3.80 -14.45 -8.54
CA GLY A 736 -4.15 -14.36 -7.11
C GLY A 736 -5.24 -13.34 -6.80
N ASP A 737 -5.71 -13.35 -5.56
CA ASP A 737 -6.89 -12.56 -5.16
C ASP A 737 -6.62 -11.05 -5.12
N SER A 738 -5.37 -10.66 -4.85
CA SER A 738 -4.98 -9.24 -4.73
C SER A 738 -5.15 -8.43 -6.02
N ILE A 739 -5.03 -9.07 -7.19
CA ILE A 739 -5.14 -8.41 -8.50
C ILE A 739 -6.36 -8.88 -9.32
N ARG A 740 -7.15 -9.82 -8.78
CA ARG A 740 -8.30 -10.40 -9.51
C ARG A 740 -9.38 -9.36 -9.79
N SER A 741 -9.75 -8.54 -8.81
CA SER A 741 -10.73 -7.47 -8.99
C SER A 741 -10.26 -6.46 -10.05
N PHE A 742 -9.01 -6.03 -9.99
CA PHE A 742 -8.40 -5.17 -11.01
C PHE A 742 -8.48 -5.79 -12.41
N ALA A 743 -8.09 -7.06 -12.55
CA ALA A 743 -8.15 -7.76 -13.84
C ALA A 743 -9.58 -7.87 -14.37
N PHE A 744 -10.57 -8.09 -13.50
CA PHE A 744 -11.99 -8.12 -13.88
C PHE A 744 -12.46 -6.75 -14.41
N ALA A 745 -12.13 -5.65 -13.73
CA ALA A 745 -12.45 -4.30 -14.19
C ALA A 745 -11.84 -4.02 -15.57
N MET A 746 -10.59 -4.45 -15.79
CA MET A 746 -9.91 -4.30 -17.06
C MET A 746 -10.52 -5.17 -18.17
N ILE A 747 -10.93 -6.40 -17.87
CA ILE A 747 -11.66 -7.27 -18.84
C ILE A 747 -12.94 -6.59 -19.27
N LEU A 748 -13.73 -6.09 -18.31
CA LEU A 748 -14.94 -5.32 -18.62
C LEU A 748 -14.60 -4.09 -19.47
N GLY A 749 -13.54 -3.35 -19.09
CA GLY A 749 -13.09 -2.15 -19.79
C GLY A 749 -12.70 -2.42 -21.25
N VAL A 750 -11.97 -3.49 -21.52
CA VAL A 750 -11.59 -3.90 -22.89
C VAL A 750 -12.81 -4.32 -23.69
N VAL A 751 -13.68 -5.16 -23.16
CA VAL A 751 -14.88 -5.65 -23.87
C VAL A 751 -15.85 -4.51 -24.13
N ILE A 752 -16.17 -3.72 -23.11
CA ILE A 752 -17.10 -2.58 -23.24
C ILE A 752 -16.49 -1.52 -24.17
N GLY A 753 -15.19 -1.19 -24.03
CA GLY A 753 -14.48 -0.21 -24.83
C GLY A 753 -14.45 -0.54 -26.31
N THR A 754 -14.25 -1.82 -26.64
CA THR A 754 -14.30 -2.32 -28.02
C THR A 754 -15.71 -2.18 -28.62
N LEU A 755 -16.74 -2.57 -27.86
CA LEU A 755 -18.12 -2.44 -28.29
C LEU A 755 -18.53 -0.96 -28.40
N SER A 756 -18.11 -0.10 -27.47
CA SER A 756 -18.46 1.31 -27.45
C SER A 756 -17.84 2.09 -28.62
N SER A 757 -16.67 1.69 -29.09
CA SER A 757 -16.03 2.31 -30.26
C SER A 757 -16.85 2.10 -31.53
N LEU A 758 -17.47 0.93 -31.69
CA LEU A 758 -18.31 0.56 -32.82
C LEU A 758 -19.76 1.11 -32.71
N PHE A 759 -20.36 0.96 -31.51
CA PHE A 759 -21.78 1.17 -31.29
C PHE A 759 -22.18 2.48 -30.59
N ILE A 760 -21.22 3.23 -30.03
CA ILE A 760 -21.46 4.50 -29.34
C ILE A 760 -20.70 5.64 -30.02
N ALA A 761 -19.35 5.58 -30.02
CA ALA A 761 -18.51 6.68 -30.50
C ALA A 761 -18.75 6.98 -31.98
N SER A 762 -18.72 5.97 -32.84
CA SER A 762 -18.88 6.10 -34.28
C SER A 762 -20.30 6.56 -34.69
N PRO A 763 -21.40 6.01 -34.13
CA PRO A 763 -22.74 6.51 -34.37
C PRO A 763 -22.97 7.96 -33.92
N ILE A 764 -22.44 8.35 -32.76
CA ILE A 764 -22.57 9.75 -32.29
C ILE A 764 -21.82 10.69 -33.22
N ALA A 765 -20.57 10.37 -33.57
CA ALA A 765 -19.79 11.16 -34.53
C ALA A 765 -20.51 11.28 -35.88
N TYR A 766 -21.05 10.18 -36.40
CA TYR A 766 -21.84 10.18 -37.63
C TYR A 766 -23.07 11.08 -37.54
N ASN A 767 -23.88 10.96 -36.48
CA ASN A 767 -25.09 11.76 -36.28
C ASN A 767 -24.77 13.27 -36.22
N MET A 768 -23.67 13.67 -35.60
CA MET A 768 -23.22 15.05 -35.53
C MET A 768 -22.71 15.57 -36.90
N MET A 769 -22.14 14.71 -37.71
CA MET A 769 -21.57 15.06 -39.01
C MET A 769 -22.58 14.95 -40.15
N LYS A 770 -23.71 14.25 -39.97
CA LYS A 770 -24.69 13.92 -41.02
C LYS A 770 -25.14 15.16 -41.83
N ASN A 771 -25.40 16.27 -41.16
CA ASN A 771 -25.93 17.49 -41.75
C ASN A 771 -24.89 18.60 -42.01
N LYS A 772 -23.61 18.39 -41.68
CA LYS A 772 -22.54 19.39 -41.86
C LYS A 772 -21.79 19.15 -43.18
N LYS A 773 -21.46 20.21 -43.95
CA LYS A 773 -20.46 20.09 -45.03
C LYS A 773 -19.09 19.82 -44.40
N VAL A 774 -18.44 18.74 -44.80
CA VAL A 774 -17.11 18.41 -44.32
C VAL A 774 -16.09 19.30 -45.01
N VAL A 775 -15.45 20.17 -44.28
CA VAL A 775 -14.24 20.88 -44.73
C VAL A 775 -13.08 19.93 -44.55
N VAL A 776 -12.58 19.34 -45.62
CA VAL A 776 -11.33 18.57 -45.61
C VAL A 776 -10.19 19.58 -45.56
N PRO A 777 -9.31 19.61 -44.54
CA PRO A 777 -8.11 20.42 -44.62
C PRO A 777 -7.28 19.93 -45.82
N ALA A 778 -6.81 20.84 -46.65
CA ALA A 778 -5.87 20.51 -47.70
C ALA A 778 -4.64 19.81 -47.06
N THR A 779 -4.33 18.62 -47.51
CA THR A 779 -3.04 17.97 -47.23
C THR A 779 -1.97 18.88 -47.81
N GLU A 780 -1.14 19.48 -46.95
CA GLU A 780 0.14 20.05 -47.39
C GLU A 780 0.94 18.89 -47.98
N GLU A 781 1.34 19.02 -49.25
CA GLU A 781 2.19 18.10 -49.99
C GLU A 781 3.59 17.95 -49.35
#